data_8844c4c239ad7af932f16f162aef7a4d
#
_entry.id   8844c4c239ad7af932f16f162aef7a4d
#
_cell.length_a   1.000
_cell.length_b   1.000
_cell.length_c   1.000
_cell.angle_alpha   90.00
_cell.angle_beta   90.00
_cell.angle_gamma   90.00
#
_symmetry.space_group_name_H-M   'P 1'
#
loop_
_entity.id
_entity.type
_entity.pdbx_description
1 polymer ?
#
loop_
_entity_poly.entity_id
_entity_poly.type
_entity_poly.pdbx_seq_one_letter_code
_entity_poly.pdbx_strand_id
1 'polypeptide(L)'
;MKQSRVAPKRTLLTSALLLALSQPLYAQQTTNTTNTSEAGQRSATVDEDARTLDTVVVQGIRGSLTSSMNLKRDSQGVVDGIVAEDIGKFPDTNLAESLQRISGVSIDRSLGEGARVTVRGIGPDYNMVMLNGRQMPASSNGNGAGVSNSRAFDFANLASEAISSVEVYKTSRASIPPGGIGATINIRTARPLESEPVINVGMKAVHDTSNGNLPDSLQGHDITPEISGIFSQRYFDGTFGVALTGSYQERDFGFSQVGVPNGWRPFRGDENNWGTIPQPGTPGSENITNRPGPTDIYSVPQNLNYSVNGVQRQRTNGQLTLQWAPADNVTTTLDYTYSENKIQQQRNELSVWFNFGPSVSSWTDGPVAAPLIYKEIINPANSDVSMGGMRLANVNENKSLGFNVDWEISDALDLSLDYHNSSAETRPDSPWGSAGVLGMSAFVRGDTTADFTRDFPVVTIALPPGVSQVEPSQALVSGSVFNNAYNKSEIEQTQVKGRFEFGEYSGLDFGASYTDVENRTAFGFMQRDTWGGVGTAADYDDSIFTPDNMGEYFESFSGHNAPAFTDRFLLFDFDRLRARAAELTGHPEWYRAPEAFTRDLRTEEKSTGGYMQYTTTFNWSMPLNLAAGVRYEKTEVTSSALVPTATGISWSAANELNLNFGEPGFATLRGEYDYWLPNLDASLDITDSIILRGSYSQTIGRPGWADIQGGRTLDQIVRVDGGTGTQGDPSLKPLVSDNFDLSFEWYFAESSYVSVGYFRKDIENYIGTSQIIDVGGSDGETPFNLHTPVGGGYWNAALANGCPQADVVCIRNYILGNFNGQPGVTRTGTDANGNATGTINGLSSDPLASFRITTPANKQDSTLDGWEFNVQHVFGETGFGVAANYTIVDSPDLNYDNAVLGGQFALVGLSDSANLVLFYEKYDWSVRTAYNWRDQFLSAVFDGSGIPNPNYVDDYGQLDISIGYQINDQMSVQFEGINITDETVRVFGRNERQTLFATQNGPRYMLGFRYQF
;
A
#
# COMPACT_ATOMS: atom_id res chain seq x y z
N MET A 1 22.00 26.37 -4.92
CA MET A 1 22.97 25.98 -3.89
C MET A 1 22.45 24.73 -3.22
N LYS A 2 23.04 23.58 -3.54
CA LYS A 2 22.66 22.31 -2.89
C LYS A 2 23.08 22.36 -1.41
N GLN A 3 22.17 22.62 -0.51
CA GLN A 3 22.33 22.22 0.87
C GLN A 3 21.62 20.86 1.02
N SER A 4 22.38 19.80 0.89
CA SER A 4 21.90 18.47 1.23
C SER A 4 21.68 18.40 2.75
N ARG A 5 20.45 18.33 3.17
CA ARG A 5 20.07 17.99 4.57
C ARG A 5 20.30 16.49 4.90
N VAL A 6 20.94 15.75 4.03
CA VAL A 6 21.09 14.27 4.11
C VAL A 6 22.24 13.81 5.03
N ALA A 7 23.16 14.69 5.45
CA ALA A 7 24.38 14.24 6.12
C ALA A 7 24.25 13.68 7.58
N PRO A 8 23.36 14.14 8.48
CA PRO A 8 23.44 13.67 9.87
C PRO A 8 22.87 12.27 10.12
N LYS A 9 21.80 11.85 9.41
CA LYS A 9 21.16 10.54 9.65
C LYS A 9 22.02 9.38 9.11
N ARG A 10 22.59 9.52 7.92
CA ARG A 10 23.48 8.51 7.34
C ARG A 10 24.80 8.37 8.12
N THR A 11 25.37 9.48 8.59
CA THR A 11 26.63 9.50 9.35
C THR A 11 26.53 8.81 10.71
N LEU A 12 25.39 8.92 11.40
CA LEU A 12 25.19 8.28 12.69
C LEU A 12 25.06 6.75 12.58
N LEU A 13 24.34 6.24 11.59
CA LEU A 13 24.22 4.79 11.39
C LEU A 13 25.53 4.16 10.88
N THR A 14 26.20 4.80 9.93
CA THR A 14 27.50 4.35 9.43
C THR A 14 28.56 4.38 10.52
N SER A 15 28.53 5.38 11.41
CA SER A 15 29.44 5.46 12.55
C SER A 15 29.14 4.40 13.61
N ALA A 16 27.88 4.03 13.82
CA ALA A 16 27.51 2.94 14.73
C ALA A 16 27.94 1.57 14.20
N LEU A 17 27.81 1.33 12.88
CA LEU A 17 28.31 0.11 12.25
C LEU A 17 29.85 0.02 12.29
N LEU A 18 30.56 1.12 12.03
CA LEU A 18 32.01 1.18 12.08
C LEU A 18 32.54 1.05 13.52
N LEU A 19 31.84 1.57 14.52
CA LEU A 19 32.17 1.40 15.94
C LEU A 19 31.97 -0.05 16.41
N ALA A 20 30.97 -0.76 15.90
CA ALA A 20 30.75 -2.17 16.20
C ALA A 20 31.83 -3.08 15.58
N LEU A 21 32.44 -2.66 14.47
CA LEU A 21 33.52 -3.38 13.78
C LEU A 21 34.94 -3.03 14.30
N SER A 22 35.10 -1.98 15.11
CA SER A 22 36.41 -1.48 15.55
C SER A 22 36.84 -1.89 16.96
N GLN A 23 36.13 -2.79 17.62
CA GLN A 23 36.57 -3.32 18.94
C GLN A 23 37.70 -4.32 18.73
N PRO A 24 38.89 -4.17 19.43
CA PRO A 24 39.96 -5.11 19.30
C PRO A 24 39.61 -6.44 19.95
N LEU A 25 39.81 -7.53 19.20
CA LEU A 25 39.74 -8.91 19.70
C LEU A 25 40.78 -9.14 20.79
N TYR A 26 40.39 -9.04 22.03
CA TYR A 26 41.18 -9.60 23.12
C TYR A 26 40.85 -11.10 23.27
N ALA A 27 41.69 -11.93 22.66
CA ALA A 27 41.68 -13.34 22.92
C ALA A 27 42.15 -13.59 24.39
N GLN A 28 41.24 -13.93 25.26
CA GLN A 28 41.59 -14.51 26.55
C GLN A 28 41.89 -16.01 26.36
N GLN A 29 43.15 -16.37 26.45
CA GLN A 29 43.54 -17.73 26.71
C GLN A 29 43.00 -18.16 28.09
N THR A 30 42.07 -19.08 28.12
CA THR A 30 41.77 -19.84 29.35
C THR A 30 42.23 -21.28 29.18
N THR A 31 43.01 -21.68 30.12
CA THR A 31 43.67 -22.96 30.32
C THR A 31 42.70 -24.15 30.31
N ASN A 32 43.12 -25.19 29.63
CA ASN A 32 42.54 -26.55 29.59
C ASN A 32 42.23 -27.11 30.98
N THR A 33 40.98 -27.55 31.14
CA THR A 33 40.71 -28.71 32.01
C THR A 33 39.90 -29.71 31.16
N THR A 34 40.55 -30.81 30.91
CA THR A 34 40.05 -32.02 30.23
C THR A 34 38.82 -32.55 30.95
N ASN A 35 37.69 -32.62 30.26
CA ASN A 35 36.67 -33.61 30.50
C ASN A 35 36.25 -34.21 29.16
N THR A 36 36.64 -35.46 28.99
CA THR A 36 36.20 -36.38 27.97
C THR A 36 34.70 -36.61 28.10
N SER A 37 33.94 -36.10 27.16
CA SER A 37 32.60 -36.61 26.84
C SER A 37 32.58 -36.89 25.35
N GLU A 38 32.06 -38.07 25.04
CA GLU A 38 32.04 -38.71 23.72
C GLU A 38 31.53 -37.74 22.64
N ALA A 39 32.27 -37.73 21.52
CA ALA A 39 31.84 -37.13 20.30
C ALA A 39 30.66 -37.96 19.72
N GLY A 40 29.45 -37.54 20.00
CA GLY A 40 28.28 -37.95 19.21
C GLY A 40 28.45 -37.40 17.81
N GLN A 41 28.52 -38.27 16.83
CA GLN A 41 28.49 -37.94 15.42
C GLN A 41 27.23 -37.07 15.17
N ARG A 42 27.47 -35.82 14.85
CA ARG A 42 26.42 -35.02 14.21
C ARG A 42 26.33 -35.51 12.76
N SER A 43 25.33 -36.35 12.48
CA SER A 43 24.79 -36.54 11.15
C SER A 43 24.35 -35.15 10.67
N ALA A 44 25.01 -34.64 9.64
CA ALA A 44 24.53 -33.48 8.93
C ALA A 44 23.34 -33.95 8.10
N THR A 45 22.19 -34.12 8.73
CA THR A 45 20.93 -34.20 8.02
C THR A 45 20.68 -32.80 7.46
N VAL A 46 20.76 -32.66 6.16
CA VAL A 46 20.24 -31.52 5.42
C VAL A 46 18.71 -31.63 5.52
N ASP A 47 18.18 -31.06 6.56
CA ASP A 47 16.76 -31.08 6.86
C ASP A 47 16.13 -29.86 6.19
N GLU A 48 15.54 -30.08 5.05
CA GLU A 48 15.09 -29.00 4.21
C GLU A 48 13.60 -28.86 4.03
N ASP A 49 12.86 -29.67 4.56
CA ASP A 49 11.44 -29.35 4.70
C ASP A 49 11.08 -29.44 6.16
N ALA A 50 10.78 -28.29 6.75
CA ALA A 50 9.88 -28.17 7.89
C ALA A 50 9.91 -29.32 8.93
N ARG A 51 11.03 -30.05 9.00
CA ARG A 51 11.26 -31.01 10.05
C ARG A 51 12.04 -30.33 11.13
N THR A 52 11.28 -29.92 12.11
CA THR A 52 11.74 -29.68 13.46
C THR A 52 12.98 -28.80 13.52
N LEU A 53 12.80 -27.50 13.51
CA LEU A 53 13.54 -26.74 14.51
C LEU A 53 13.34 -27.59 15.80
N ASP A 54 14.40 -28.24 16.27
CA ASP A 54 14.36 -28.89 17.59
C ASP A 54 13.54 -28.02 18.50
N THR A 55 12.74 -28.61 19.37
CA THR A 55 11.84 -27.91 20.30
C THR A 55 12.64 -26.81 20.99
N VAL A 56 12.79 -25.67 20.31
CA VAL A 56 13.52 -24.53 20.83
C VAL A 56 12.51 -23.87 21.73
N VAL A 57 12.68 -24.05 23.03
CA VAL A 57 12.00 -23.20 24.01
C VAL A 57 12.62 -21.81 23.86
N VAL A 58 12.07 -21.06 22.91
CA VAL A 58 12.47 -19.67 22.68
C VAL A 58 11.90 -18.87 23.83
N GLN A 59 12.73 -18.33 24.67
CA GLN A 59 12.34 -17.44 25.75
C GLN A 59 13.06 -16.10 25.58
N GLY A 60 12.26 -15.03 25.42
CA GLY A 60 12.72 -13.66 25.38
C GLY A 60 13.39 -13.24 24.06
N ILE A 61 13.89 -12.01 24.05
CA ILE A 61 14.50 -11.35 22.88
C ILE A 61 15.75 -12.12 22.40
N ARG A 62 16.61 -12.51 23.33
CA ARG A 62 17.86 -13.22 23.02
C ARG A 62 17.58 -14.58 22.39
N GLY A 63 16.61 -15.34 22.91
CA GLY A 63 16.18 -16.62 22.35
C GLY A 63 15.65 -16.49 20.93
N SER A 64 14.77 -15.54 20.68
CA SER A 64 14.23 -15.22 19.36
C SER A 64 15.34 -14.87 18.35
N LEU A 65 16.28 -14.02 18.74
CA LEU A 65 17.42 -13.63 17.89
C LEU A 65 18.36 -14.79 17.57
N THR A 66 18.59 -15.70 18.54
CA THR A 66 19.40 -16.90 18.32
C THR A 66 18.72 -17.85 17.34
N SER A 67 17.42 -18.07 17.51
CA SER A 67 16.63 -18.94 16.61
C SER A 67 16.54 -18.35 15.21
N SER A 68 16.35 -17.05 15.06
CA SER A 68 16.35 -16.36 13.77
C SER A 68 17.72 -16.46 13.07
N MET A 69 18.82 -16.32 13.83
CA MET A 69 20.17 -16.51 13.33
C MET A 69 20.43 -17.95 12.87
N ASN A 70 19.98 -18.95 13.63
CA ASN A 70 20.12 -20.36 13.28
C ASN A 70 19.30 -20.70 12.04
N LEU A 71 18.06 -20.19 11.93
CA LEU A 71 17.23 -20.33 10.75
C LEU A 71 17.99 -19.82 9.51
N LYS A 72 18.61 -18.64 9.56
CA LYS A 72 19.44 -18.11 8.48
C LYS A 72 20.64 -19.03 8.19
N ARG A 73 21.35 -19.46 9.22
CA ARG A 73 22.56 -20.28 9.13
C ARG A 73 22.28 -21.65 8.49
N ASP A 74 21.19 -22.30 8.88
CA ASP A 74 20.89 -23.67 8.51
C ASP A 74 20.06 -23.80 7.23
N SER A 75 19.56 -22.66 6.69
CA SER A 75 18.78 -22.61 5.45
C SER A 75 19.64 -22.78 4.21
N GLN A 76 19.09 -23.38 3.15
CA GLN A 76 19.65 -23.32 1.80
C GLN A 76 19.34 -21.96 1.18
N GLY A 77 20.24 -21.46 0.32
CA GLY A 77 20.11 -20.15 -0.31
C GLY A 77 20.16 -19.02 0.72
N VAL A 78 19.58 -17.86 0.35
CA VAL A 78 19.51 -16.69 1.22
C VAL A 78 18.11 -16.57 1.82
N VAL A 79 18.02 -16.89 3.13
CA VAL A 79 16.79 -16.84 3.90
C VAL A 79 17.03 -16.03 5.16
N ASP A 80 16.13 -15.11 5.46
CA ASP A 80 16.08 -14.44 6.75
C ASP A 80 14.75 -14.75 7.43
N GLY A 81 14.69 -14.69 8.75
CA GLY A 81 13.46 -14.96 9.46
C GLY A 81 13.37 -14.28 10.82
N ILE A 82 12.17 -14.24 11.34
CA ILE A 82 11.87 -13.80 12.68
C ILE A 82 11.12 -14.93 13.38
N VAL A 83 11.63 -15.33 14.55
CA VAL A 83 10.99 -16.33 15.41
C VAL A 83 10.34 -15.60 16.58
N ALA A 84 9.17 -16.06 17.01
CA ALA A 84 8.47 -15.47 18.15
C ALA A 84 9.37 -15.46 19.42
N GLU A 85 9.26 -14.41 20.23
CA GLU A 85 10.02 -14.30 21.50
C GLU A 85 9.56 -15.36 22.51
N ASP A 86 8.30 -15.77 22.39
CA ASP A 86 7.63 -16.82 23.17
C ASP A 86 6.36 -17.23 22.41
N ILE A 87 5.81 -18.40 22.64
CA ILE A 87 4.58 -18.83 21.97
C ILE A 87 3.45 -17.86 22.31
N GLY A 88 2.86 -17.25 21.28
CA GLY A 88 1.85 -16.20 21.42
C GLY A 88 2.41 -14.82 21.77
N LYS A 89 3.73 -14.61 21.65
CA LYS A 89 4.38 -13.31 21.81
C LYS A 89 5.30 -13.03 20.62
N PHE A 90 4.77 -12.44 19.60
CA PHE A 90 5.57 -11.91 18.50
C PHE A 90 6.17 -10.54 18.91
N PRO A 91 7.33 -10.13 18.34
CA PRO A 91 7.97 -8.88 18.72
C PRO A 91 7.08 -7.63 18.62
N ASP A 92 6.15 -7.62 17.66
CA ASP A 92 5.24 -6.51 17.43
C ASP A 92 3.80 -7.01 17.24
N THR A 93 2.82 -6.14 17.47
CA THR A 93 1.41 -6.44 17.30
C THR A 93 0.98 -6.50 15.82
N ASN A 94 1.77 -5.90 14.94
CA ASN A 94 1.61 -5.95 13.49
C ASN A 94 2.79 -6.68 12.86
N LEU A 95 2.50 -7.71 12.07
CA LEU A 95 3.52 -8.55 11.46
C LEU A 95 4.41 -7.81 10.46
N ALA A 96 3.88 -6.82 9.71
CA ALA A 96 4.69 -6.02 8.79
C ALA A 96 5.75 -5.20 9.53
N GLU A 97 5.44 -4.65 10.71
CA GLU A 97 6.41 -3.91 11.52
C GLU A 97 7.57 -4.81 11.99
N SER A 98 7.28 -6.08 12.30
CA SER A 98 8.33 -7.05 12.60
C SER A 98 9.18 -7.36 11.36
N LEU A 99 8.55 -7.56 10.20
CA LEU A 99 9.26 -7.86 8.95
C LEU A 99 10.21 -6.75 8.52
N GLN A 100 9.93 -5.50 8.86
CA GLN A 100 10.80 -4.36 8.58
C GLN A 100 12.21 -4.50 9.18
N ARG A 101 12.37 -5.33 10.23
CA ARG A 101 13.68 -5.58 10.86
C ARG A 101 14.57 -6.51 10.04
N ILE A 102 14.05 -7.16 9.02
CA ILE A 102 14.81 -8.01 8.10
C ILE A 102 15.51 -7.11 7.07
N SER A 103 16.78 -7.40 6.77
CA SER A 103 17.50 -6.64 5.74
C SER A 103 16.78 -6.68 4.38
N GLY A 104 16.79 -5.58 3.67
CA GLY A 104 16.13 -5.45 2.36
C GLY A 104 14.61 -5.43 2.43
N VAL A 105 14.00 -5.47 3.61
CA VAL A 105 12.55 -5.38 3.78
C VAL A 105 12.17 -3.97 4.21
N SER A 106 11.25 -3.37 3.49
CA SER A 106 10.61 -2.10 3.87
C SER A 106 9.08 -2.25 3.79
N ILE A 107 8.36 -1.41 4.51
CA ILE A 107 6.91 -1.50 4.60
C ILE A 107 6.24 -0.23 4.09
N ASP A 108 5.08 -0.41 3.50
CA ASP A 108 4.15 0.67 3.19
C ASP A 108 3.08 0.72 4.27
N ARG A 109 2.82 1.92 4.77
CA ARG A 109 1.84 2.12 5.85
C ARG A 109 0.51 2.58 5.30
N SER A 110 -0.56 2.04 5.84
CA SER A 110 -1.93 2.48 5.61
C SER A 110 -2.58 2.75 6.95
N LEU A 111 -3.22 3.90 7.09
CA LEU A 111 -3.89 4.31 8.34
C LEU A 111 -2.95 4.20 9.57
N GLY A 112 -1.69 4.60 9.40
CA GLY A 112 -0.68 4.62 10.47
C GLY A 112 -0.16 3.25 10.92
N GLU A 113 -0.39 2.16 10.15
CA GLU A 113 0.16 0.83 10.40
C GLU A 113 0.79 0.22 9.14
N GLY A 114 1.76 -0.66 9.34
CA GLY A 114 2.34 -1.45 8.27
C GLY A 114 1.28 -2.35 7.62
N ALA A 115 1.06 -2.18 6.34
CA ALA A 115 0.06 -2.93 5.59
C ALA A 115 0.68 -3.85 4.54
N ARG A 116 1.69 -3.37 3.82
CA ARG A 116 2.31 -4.08 2.71
C ARG A 116 3.83 -4.10 2.85
N VAL A 117 4.46 -5.07 2.18
CA VAL A 117 5.90 -5.30 2.29
C VAL A 117 6.55 -5.22 0.92
N THR A 118 7.60 -4.41 0.82
CA THR A 118 8.51 -4.31 -0.31
C THR A 118 9.81 -5.04 0.04
N VAL A 119 10.35 -5.88 -0.83
CA VAL A 119 11.60 -6.59 -0.58
C VAL A 119 12.61 -6.28 -1.67
N ARG A 120 13.83 -5.82 -1.27
CA ARG A 120 14.92 -5.47 -2.18
C ARG A 120 14.49 -4.49 -3.28
N GLY A 121 13.64 -3.52 -2.93
CA GLY A 121 13.12 -2.52 -3.88
C GLY A 121 12.04 -3.04 -4.83
N ILE A 122 11.66 -4.31 -4.76
CA ILE A 122 10.56 -4.88 -5.54
C ILE A 122 9.25 -4.69 -4.78
N GLY A 123 8.30 -4.03 -5.43
CA GLY A 123 7.02 -3.64 -4.84
C GLY A 123 6.16 -4.81 -4.33
N PRO A 124 5.17 -4.52 -3.49
CA PRO A 124 4.40 -5.53 -2.74
C PRO A 124 3.66 -6.54 -3.60
N ASP A 125 3.21 -6.16 -4.81
CA ASP A 125 2.49 -7.04 -5.74
C ASP A 125 3.35 -8.18 -6.29
N TYR A 126 4.68 -8.09 -6.18
CA TYR A 126 5.64 -9.08 -6.64
C TYR A 126 6.31 -9.84 -5.49
N ASN A 127 5.73 -9.80 -4.30
CA ASN A 127 6.09 -10.62 -3.16
C ASN A 127 4.97 -11.62 -2.89
N MET A 128 5.32 -12.89 -2.77
CA MET A 128 4.33 -13.92 -2.48
C MET A 128 4.26 -14.17 -0.97
N VAL A 129 3.05 -14.17 -0.42
CA VAL A 129 2.82 -14.50 0.99
C VAL A 129 2.17 -15.87 1.09
N MET A 130 2.73 -16.69 1.97
CA MET A 130 2.22 -18.03 2.28
C MET A 130 1.90 -18.14 3.79
N LEU A 131 0.93 -18.98 4.11
CA LEU A 131 0.62 -19.43 5.46
C LEU A 131 0.82 -20.94 5.53
N ASN A 132 1.78 -21.40 6.33
CA ASN A 132 2.15 -22.81 6.44
C ASN A 132 2.49 -23.46 5.07
N GLY A 133 3.19 -22.73 4.18
CA GLY A 133 3.56 -23.19 2.84
C GLY A 133 2.47 -23.13 1.78
N ARG A 134 1.33 -22.51 2.07
CA ARG A 134 0.17 -22.36 1.19
C ARG A 134 -0.02 -20.92 0.78
N GLN A 135 -0.24 -20.66 -0.49
CA GLN A 135 -0.44 -19.30 -1.00
C GLN A 135 -1.68 -18.64 -0.37
N MET A 136 -1.53 -17.40 0.09
CA MET A 136 -2.64 -16.64 0.67
C MET A 136 -3.31 -15.73 -0.34
N PRO A 137 -4.65 -15.65 -0.34
CA PRO A 137 -5.38 -14.68 -1.15
C PRO A 137 -5.18 -13.27 -0.61
N ALA A 138 -5.22 -12.30 -1.51
CA ALA A 138 -5.11 -10.89 -1.18
C ALA A 138 -6.47 -10.21 -1.31
N SER A 139 -6.87 -9.47 -0.28
CA SER A 139 -7.88 -8.44 -0.36
C SER A 139 -7.42 -7.25 0.47
N SER A 140 -7.60 -6.06 -0.04
CA SER A 140 -7.30 -4.86 0.74
C SER A 140 -8.35 -3.78 0.51
N ASN A 141 -8.56 -2.97 1.53
CA ASN A 141 -9.31 -1.74 1.37
C ASN A 141 -8.53 -0.80 0.46
N GLY A 142 -9.15 -0.33 -0.60
CA GLY A 142 -8.63 0.82 -1.32
C GLY A 142 -8.63 2.05 -0.39
N ASN A 143 -7.62 2.91 -0.49
CA ASN A 143 -7.63 4.18 0.22
C ASN A 143 -8.79 5.05 -0.31
N GLY A 144 -9.87 5.15 0.44
CA GLY A 144 -11.05 5.93 0.08
C GLY A 144 -12.08 5.16 -0.76
N ALA A 145 -12.62 5.79 -1.81
CA ALA A 145 -13.79 5.33 -2.54
C ALA A 145 -13.51 4.23 -3.60
N GLY A 146 -12.29 3.73 -3.72
CA GLY A 146 -11.89 2.79 -4.77
C GLY A 146 -11.82 1.34 -4.32
N VAL A 147 -11.73 0.43 -5.30
CA VAL A 147 -11.46 -1.00 -5.08
C VAL A 147 -9.96 -1.24 -5.28
N SER A 148 -9.35 -2.00 -4.40
CA SER A 148 -7.97 -2.43 -4.61
C SER A 148 -7.91 -3.65 -5.53
N ASN A 149 -7.11 -3.57 -6.58
CA ASN A 149 -6.81 -4.65 -7.51
C ASN A 149 -5.38 -5.17 -7.37
N SER A 150 -4.81 -5.02 -6.19
CA SER A 150 -3.45 -5.45 -5.88
C SER A 150 -3.42 -6.94 -5.56
N ARG A 151 -2.30 -7.61 -5.90
CA ARG A 151 -1.96 -8.96 -5.42
C ARG A 151 -1.28 -8.96 -4.06
N ALA A 152 -0.93 -7.78 -3.57
CA ALA A 152 -0.22 -7.63 -2.31
C ALA A 152 -1.09 -8.08 -1.13
N PHE A 153 -0.55 -8.95 -0.31
CA PHE A 153 -1.17 -9.34 0.95
C PHE A 153 -1.18 -8.16 1.92
N ASP A 154 -2.32 -7.94 2.58
CA ASP A 154 -2.45 -6.91 3.62
C ASP A 154 -2.21 -7.54 4.99
N PHE A 155 -1.01 -7.30 5.54
CA PHE A 155 -0.60 -7.82 6.85
C PHE A 155 -1.41 -7.23 8.01
N ALA A 156 -2.12 -6.13 7.80
CA ALA A 156 -3.05 -5.59 8.79
C ALA A 156 -4.26 -6.51 9.04
N ASN A 157 -4.50 -7.49 8.17
CA ASN A 157 -5.60 -8.45 8.31
C ASN A 157 -5.22 -9.71 9.10
N LEU A 158 -3.96 -9.89 9.53
CA LEU A 158 -3.51 -11.08 10.24
C LEU A 158 -2.95 -10.72 11.62
N ALA A 159 -3.42 -11.42 12.65
CA ALA A 159 -2.92 -11.26 14.00
C ALA A 159 -1.59 -11.98 14.21
N SER A 160 -0.70 -11.39 14.99
CA SER A 160 0.63 -11.94 15.27
C SER A 160 0.64 -13.02 16.36
N GLU A 161 -0.40 -13.15 17.17
CA GLU A 161 -0.44 -14.02 18.35
C GLU A 161 -0.42 -15.52 18.03
N ALA A 162 -0.89 -15.89 16.83
CA ALA A 162 -0.87 -17.28 16.37
C ALA A 162 0.43 -17.68 15.67
N ILE A 163 1.34 -16.72 15.44
CA ILE A 163 2.50 -16.89 14.59
C ILE A 163 3.67 -17.39 15.43
N SER A 164 4.31 -18.47 15.00
CA SER A 164 5.54 -19.01 15.58
C SER A 164 6.80 -18.46 14.93
N SER A 165 6.79 -18.30 13.59
CA SER A 165 7.89 -17.71 12.83
C SER A 165 7.43 -17.14 11.50
N VAL A 166 8.26 -16.28 10.93
CA VAL A 166 8.13 -15.82 9.55
C VAL A 166 9.47 -16.00 8.86
N GLU A 167 9.45 -16.62 7.70
CA GLU A 167 10.59 -16.90 6.86
C GLU A 167 10.51 -16.07 5.58
N VAL A 168 11.57 -15.37 5.24
CA VAL A 168 11.67 -14.56 4.02
C VAL A 168 12.71 -15.19 3.10
N TYR A 169 12.22 -15.91 2.10
CA TYR A 169 13.03 -16.53 1.06
C TYR A 169 13.39 -15.51 0.01
N LYS A 170 14.62 -15.03 0.03
CA LYS A 170 15.15 -14.04 -0.93
C LYS A 170 15.69 -14.67 -2.21
N THR A 171 15.97 -15.97 -2.17
CA THR A 171 16.32 -16.81 -3.33
C THR A 171 15.20 -17.82 -3.58
N SER A 172 14.92 -18.11 -4.85
CA SER A 172 13.87 -19.03 -5.24
C SER A 172 14.36 -20.48 -5.19
N ARG A 173 13.44 -21.41 -4.88
CA ARG A 173 13.67 -22.86 -4.86
C ARG A 173 12.64 -23.57 -5.72
N ALA A 174 13.00 -24.73 -6.28
CA ALA A 174 12.05 -25.51 -7.10
C ALA A 174 10.79 -25.94 -6.33
N SER A 175 10.93 -26.23 -5.02
CA SER A 175 9.82 -26.64 -4.14
C SER A 175 8.82 -25.53 -3.83
N ILE A 176 9.20 -24.26 -3.98
CA ILE A 176 8.36 -23.10 -3.71
C ILE A 176 7.66 -22.66 -4.99
N PRO A 177 6.32 -22.44 -4.97
CA PRO A 177 5.61 -21.89 -6.12
C PRO A 177 6.18 -20.52 -6.54
N PRO A 178 6.29 -20.22 -7.85
CA PRO A 178 6.79 -18.95 -8.31
C PRO A 178 5.72 -17.85 -8.18
N GLY A 179 6.15 -16.61 -8.04
CA GLY A 179 5.30 -15.44 -7.87
C GLY A 179 5.94 -14.37 -6.99
N GLY A 180 7.04 -14.70 -6.32
CA GLY A 180 7.79 -13.80 -5.46
C GLY A 180 9.14 -13.38 -6.08
N ILE A 181 9.16 -12.42 -7.00
CA ILE A 181 10.42 -11.85 -7.54
C ILE A 181 11.21 -11.15 -6.44
N GLY A 182 10.56 -10.36 -5.59
CA GLY A 182 11.19 -9.73 -4.44
C GLY A 182 11.61 -10.78 -3.42
N ALA A 183 10.63 -11.48 -2.88
CA ALA A 183 10.77 -12.62 -1.98
C ALA A 183 9.48 -13.44 -1.88
N THR A 184 9.61 -14.64 -1.33
CA THR A 184 8.47 -15.39 -0.79
C THR A 184 8.51 -15.32 0.73
N ILE A 185 7.40 -14.90 1.33
CA ILE A 185 7.24 -14.72 2.79
C ILE A 185 6.34 -15.84 3.30
N ASN A 186 6.89 -16.76 4.08
CA ASN A 186 6.15 -17.87 4.64
C ASN A 186 5.88 -17.63 6.13
N ILE A 187 4.63 -17.48 6.48
CA ILE A 187 4.15 -17.32 7.86
C ILE A 187 3.86 -18.71 8.41
N ARG A 188 4.49 -19.07 9.52
CA ARG A 188 4.26 -20.32 10.22
C ARG A 188 3.47 -20.10 11.50
N THR A 189 2.49 -20.93 11.71
CA THR A 189 1.67 -20.92 12.92
C THR A 189 2.10 -22.01 13.89
N ALA A 190 1.74 -21.86 15.16
CA ALA A 190 2.06 -22.83 16.19
C ALA A 190 1.40 -24.21 15.91
N ARG A 191 2.21 -25.28 15.97
CA ARG A 191 1.77 -26.67 15.79
C ARG A 191 1.82 -27.40 17.13
N PRO A 192 0.71 -27.93 17.63
CA PRO A 192 0.62 -28.42 19.00
C PRO A 192 1.44 -29.70 19.28
N LEU A 193 1.73 -30.52 18.26
CA LEU A 193 2.60 -31.70 18.44
C LEU A 193 4.10 -31.36 18.37
N GLU A 194 4.44 -30.20 17.80
CA GLU A 194 5.81 -29.75 17.56
C GLU A 194 6.28 -28.72 18.60
N SER A 195 5.36 -28.11 19.38
CA SER A 195 5.65 -27.07 20.36
C SER A 195 5.25 -27.48 21.78
N GLU A 196 5.90 -26.93 22.81
CA GLU A 196 5.50 -27.18 24.20
C GLU A 196 4.05 -26.74 24.48
N PRO A 197 3.32 -27.45 25.33
CA PRO A 197 2.00 -27.04 25.77
C PRO A 197 2.02 -25.65 26.41
N VAL A 198 1.07 -24.80 26.01
CA VAL A 198 0.97 -23.43 26.52
C VAL A 198 -0.47 -22.98 26.67
N ILE A 199 -0.76 -22.23 27.74
CA ILE A 199 -2.02 -21.49 27.91
C ILE A 199 -1.67 -20.08 28.34
N ASN A 200 -1.94 -19.11 27.48
CA ASN A 200 -1.68 -17.70 27.74
C ASN A 200 -2.91 -16.86 27.47
N VAL A 201 -3.10 -15.82 28.28
CA VAL A 201 -4.08 -14.76 28.07
C VAL A 201 -3.39 -13.42 28.22
N GLY A 202 -3.57 -12.55 27.25
CA GLY A 202 -3.05 -11.18 27.24
C GLY A 202 -4.17 -10.16 27.12
N MET A 203 -3.95 -8.98 27.71
CA MET A 203 -4.80 -7.81 27.50
C MET A 203 -3.93 -6.57 27.44
N LYS A 204 -4.29 -5.64 26.55
CA LYS A 204 -3.63 -4.34 26.41
C LYS A 204 -4.65 -3.22 26.45
N ALA A 205 -4.25 -2.08 27.02
CA ALA A 205 -4.91 -0.80 26.87
C ALA A 205 -4.12 0.02 25.86
N VAL A 206 -4.76 0.48 24.80
CA VAL A 206 -4.16 1.22 23.70
C VAL A 206 -4.63 2.66 23.74
N HIS A 207 -3.71 3.61 23.67
CA HIS A 207 -3.95 5.04 23.60
C HIS A 207 -3.26 5.63 22.36
N ASP A 208 -4.05 6.08 21.39
CA ASP A 208 -3.58 6.82 20.22
C ASP A 208 -3.71 8.32 20.50
N THR A 209 -2.59 9.03 20.55
CA THR A 209 -2.62 10.49 20.80
C THR A 209 -3.33 11.26 19.69
N SER A 210 -3.33 10.73 18.48
CA SER A 210 -4.02 11.31 17.33
C SER A 210 -5.54 11.37 17.49
N ASN A 211 -6.15 10.52 18.33
CA ASN A 211 -7.59 10.58 18.62
C ASN A 211 -7.94 11.91 19.32
N GLY A 212 -7.10 12.34 20.28
CA GLY A 212 -7.26 13.63 20.97
C GLY A 212 -6.97 14.85 20.10
N ASN A 213 -6.31 14.67 18.95
CA ASN A 213 -6.03 15.74 17.97
C ASN A 213 -7.08 15.77 16.85
N LEU A 214 -8.34 15.50 17.16
CA LEU A 214 -9.48 15.53 16.26
C LEU A 214 -10.59 16.44 16.81
N PRO A 215 -11.47 16.98 15.95
CA PRO A 215 -12.73 17.54 16.41
C PRO A 215 -13.53 16.56 17.26
N ASP A 216 -14.21 17.01 18.32
CA ASP A 216 -14.98 16.17 19.24
C ASP A 216 -15.95 15.20 18.52
N SER A 217 -16.53 15.64 17.40
CA SER A 217 -17.47 14.82 16.61
C SER A 217 -16.83 13.68 15.83
N LEU A 218 -15.50 13.67 15.71
CA LEU A 218 -14.71 12.64 15.02
C LEU A 218 -13.92 11.76 15.99
N GLN A 219 -13.82 12.15 17.27
CA GLN A 219 -13.13 11.37 18.28
C GLN A 219 -13.87 10.07 18.61
N GLY A 220 -13.12 9.01 18.84
CA GLY A 220 -13.59 7.78 19.47
C GLY A 220 -13.19 7.70 20.94
N HIS A 221 -12.98 6.50 21.45
CA HIS A 221 -12.53 6.28 22.83
C HIS A 221 -11.05 6.61 22.99
N ASP A 222 -10.65 7.28 24.07
CA ASP A 222 -9.26 7.61 24.37
C ASP A 222 -8.41 6.37 24.67
N ILE A 223 -9.03 5.34 25.22
CA ILE A 223 -8.39 4.07 25.55
C ILE A 223 -9.24 2.94 24.97
N THR A 224 -8.63 2.12 24.13
CA THR A 224 -9.27 0.98 23.50
C THR A 224 -8.63 -0.33 23.94
N PRO A 225 -9.38 -1.45 23.97
CA PRO A 225 -8.90 -2.75 24.43
C PRO A 225 -8.27 -3.56 23.32
N GLU A 226 -7.24 -4.34 23.68
CA GLU A 226 -6.77 -5.49 22.93
C GLU A 226 -6.74 -6.70 23.86
N ILE A 227 -7.36 -7.81 23.43
CA ILE A 227 -7.43 -9.05 24.22
C ILE A 227 -6.99 -10.19 23.31
N SER A 228 -6.11 -11.05 23.79
CA SER A 228 -5.64 -12.21 23.05
C SER A 228 -5.45 -13.42 23.95
N GLY A 229 -5.45 -14.61 23.37
CA GLY A 229 -5.18 -15.84 24.09
C GLY A 229 -4.78 -16.97 23.18
N ILE A 230 -3.98 -17.85 23.72
CA ILE A 230 -3.58 -19.13 23.10
C ILE A 230 -3.79 -20.27 24.08
N PHE A 231 -4.35 -21.34 23.57
CA PHE A 231 -4.46 -22.65 24.22
C PHE A 231 -3.82 -23.70 23.30
N SER A 232 -2.74 -24.32 23.71
CA SER A 232 -2.09 -25.42 22.98
C SER A 232 -1.80 -26.56 23.94
N GLN A 233 -2.32 -27.75 23.65
CA GLN A 233 -2.20 -28.91 24.51
C GLN A 233 -2.09 -30.21 23.70
N ARG A 234 -1.39 -31.20 24.29
CA ARG A 234 -1.25 -32.53 23.75
C ARG A 234 -2.09 -33.53 24.57
N TYR A 235 -2.67 -34.48 23.88
CA TYR A 235 -3.54 -35.53 24.45
C TYR A 235 -3.13 -36.91 23.97
N PHE A 236 -3.60 -37.96 24.64
CA PHE A 236 -3.39 -39.36 24.25
C PHE A 236 -1.90 -39.71 24.09
N ASP A 237 -1.11 -39.44 25.12
CA ASP A 237 0.33 -39.70 25.14
C ASP A 237 1.10 -38.96 24.03
N GLY A 238 0.60 -37.77 23.63
CA GLY A 238 1.24 -36.94 22.61
C GLY A 238 0.85 -37.24 21.18
N THR A 239 -0.11 -38.16 20.93
CA THR A 239 -0.54 -38.52 19.58
C THR A 239 -1.62 -37.59 19.01
N PHE A 240 -2.23 -36.72 19.83
CA PHE A 240 -3.22 -35.74 19.38
C PHE A 240 -2.95 -34.38 19.99
N GLY A 241 -2.86 -33.36 19.16
CA GLY A 241 -2.61 -32.01 19.56
C GLY A 241 -3.74 -31.07 19.16
N VAL A 242 -4.04 -30.09 20.01
CA VAL A 242 -5.01 -29.02 19.75
C VAL A 242 -4.37 -27.70 20.08
N ALA A 243 -4.34 -26.78 19.13
CA ALA A 243 -4.02 -25.37 19.35
C ALA A 243 -5.20 -24.49 18.94
N LEU A 244 -5.60 -23.57 19.81
CA LEU A 244 -6.64 -22.58 19.58
C LEU A 244 -6.09 -21.21 19.96
N THR A 245 -6.12 -20.27 19.04
CA THR A 245 -5.81 -18.86 19.31
C THR A 245 -6.98 -17.95 18.97
N GLY A 246 -7.09 -16.85 19.70
CA GLY A 246 -8.08 -15.84 19.42
C GLY A 246 -7.60 -14.47 19.86
N SER A 247 -7.94 -13.44 19.10
CA SER A 247 -7.70 -12.06 19.49
C SER A 247 -8.84 -11.14 19.07
N TYR A 248 -9.05 -10.11 19.87
CA TYR A 248 -9.93 -8.99 19.59
C TYR A 248 -9.18 -7.70 19.87
N GLN A 249 -9.20 -6.78 18.92
CA GLN A 249 -8.60 -5.46 19.03
C GLN A 249 -9.60 -4.41 18.58
N GLU A 250 -9.73 -3.37 19.38
CA GLU A 250 -10.39 -2.12 19.02
C GLU A 250 -9.35 -1.00 19.00
N ARG A 251 -9.46 -0.10 18.04
CA ARG A 251 -8.56 1.03 17.91
C ARG A 251 -9.29 2.23 17.34
N ASP A 252 -9.31 3.33 18.12
CA ASP A 252 -9.81 4.63 17.73
C ASP A 252 -8.65 5.62 17.60
N PHE A 253 -8.49 6.18 16.42
CA PHE A 253 -7.35 7.05 16.10
C PHE A 253 -7.70 8.05 15.00
N GLY A 254 -6.80 8.95 14.70
CA GLY A 254 -6.98 9.90 13.62
C GLY A 254 -5.72 10.25 12.87
N PHE A 255 -5.89 11.04 11.85
CA PHE A 255 -4.80 11.70 11.15
C PHE A 255 -5.26 13.01 10.50
N SER A 256 -4.35 13.95 10.43
CA SER A 256 -4.56 15.23 9.74
C SER A 256 -3.69 15.26 8.48
N GLN A 257 -4.26 15.73 7.37
CA GLN A 257 -3.58 15.70 6.07
C GLN A 257 -3.78 17.01 5.32
N VAL A 258 -2.69 17.55 4.76
CA VAL A 258 -2.69 18.72 3.90
C VAL A 258 -1.99 18.43 2.58
N GLY A 259 -2.46 19.00 1.48
CA GLY A 259 -1.77 18.90 0.18
C GLY A 259 -2.67 19.18 -1.02
N VAL A 260 -2.23 18.67 -2.17
CA VAL A 260 -2.89 18.81 -3.47
C VAL A 260 -3.33 17.41 -3.95
N PRO A 261 -4.33 16.78 -3.29
CA PRO A 261 -4.68 15.37 -3.55
C PRO A 261 -5.22 15.12 -4.96
N ASN A 262 -5.75 16.14 -5.64
CA ASN A 262 -6.24 16.03 -7.01
C ASN A 262 -5.14 16.28 -8.05
N GLY A 263 -3.87 16.33 -7.61
CA GLY A 263 -2.70 16.34 -8.45
C GLY A 263 -2.26 17.72 -8.92
N TRP A 264 -1.10 17.72 -9.51
CA TRP A 264 -0.42 18.89 -10.07
C TRP A 264 -0.49 18.81 -11.59
N ARG A 265 -1.00 19.86 -12.26
CA ARG A 265 -1.05 19.91 -13.72
C ARG A 265 0.30 20.40 -14.28
N PRO A 266 1.07 19.55 -14.97
CA PRO A 266 2.37 19.90 -15.51
C PRO A 266 2.23 20.53 -16.90
N PHE A 267 3.06 21.54 -17.17
CA PHE A 267 3.14 22.25 -18.45
C PHE A 267 4.59 22.57 -18.79
N ARG A 268 4.87 22.77 -20.07
CA ARG A 268 6.12 23.42 -20.50
C ARG A 268 5.93 24.93 -20.48
N GLY A 269 7.04 25.66 -20.28
CA GLY A 269 7.00 27.11 -20.23
C GLY A 269 6.57 27.79 -21.53
N ASP A 270 6.68 27.13 -22.69
CA ASP A 270 6.23 27.65 -24.01
C ASP A 270 4.78 27.26 -24.36
N GLU A 271 4.10 26.43 -23.53
CA GLU A 271 2.70 26.06 -23.75
C GLU A 271 1.74 27.21 -23.52
N ASN A 272 0.67 27.25 -24.32
CA ASN A 272 -0.42 28.24 -24.23
C ASN A 272 -1.77 27.52 -24.33
N ASN A 273 -2.10 26.73 -23.31
CA ASN A 273 -3.33 25.94 -23.20
C ASN A 273 -4.16 26.41 -22.01
N TRP A 274 -5.34 25.85 -21.83
CA TRP A 274 -6.10 26.03 -20.61
C TRP A 274 -5.30 25.54 -19.37
N GLY A 275 -5.22 26.41 -18.37
CA GLY A 275 -4.47 26.14 -17.14
C GLY A 275 -3.02 26.62 -17.15
N THR A 276 -2.45 27.04 -18.30
CA THR A 276 -1.10 27.58 -18.40
C THR A 276 -1.01 28.99 -17.85
N ILE A 277 0.17 29.36 -17.31
CA ILE A 277 0.46 30.74 -16.96
C ILE A 277 0.65 31.60 -18.23
N PRO A 278 0.29 32.90 -18.20
CA PRO A 278 0.44 33.82 -19.33
C PRO A 278 1.81 33.81 -20.00
N GLN A 279 1.85 33.85 -21.33
CA GLN A 279 3.09 33.89 -22.09
C GLN A 279 3.75 35.28 -22.00
N PRO A 280 5.10 35.40 -22.07
CA PRO A 280 5.79 36.69 -22.01
C PRO A 280 5.24 37.68 -23.03
N GLY A 281 4.94 38.91 -22.57
CA GLY A 281 4.39 40.00 -23.40
C GLY A 281 2.86 39.90 -23.62
N THR A 282 2.17 38.91 -23.08
CA THR A 282 0.70 38.86 -23.06
C THR A 282 0.13 39.44 -21.76
N PRO A 283 -1.14 39.91 -21.74
CA PRO A 283 -1.76 40.44 -20.53
C PRO A 283 -1.67 39.42 -19.37
N GLY A 284 -1.27 39.91 -18.19
CA GLY A 284 -1.08 39.07 -16.99
C GLY A 284 0.36 38.51 -16.82
N SER A 285 1.20 38.56 -17.85
CA SER A 285 2.61 38.11 -17.74
C SER A 285 3.45 38.96 -16.79
N GLU A 286 3.05 40.21 -16.58
CA GLU A 286 3.63 41.14 -15.59
C GLU A 286 3.40 40.71 -14.15
N ASN A 287 2.44 39.86 -13.91
CA ASN A 287 2.08 39.33 -12.58
C ASN A 287 2.88 38.07 -12.19
N ILE A 288 3.80 37.62 -13.04
CA ILE A 288 4.59 36.42 -12.81
C ILE A 288 6.03 36.79 -12.44
N THR A 289 6.44 36.39 -11.26
CA THR A 289 7.82 36.55 -10.78
C THR A 289 8.60 35.24 -11.02
N ASN A 290 9.82 35.36 -11.58
CA ASN A 290 10.67 34.24 -11.91
C ASN A 290 9.96 33.17 -12.77
N ARG A 291 9.41 33.63 -13.88
CA ARG A 291 8.65 32.76 -14.79
C ARG A 291 9.53 31.63 -15.35
N PRO A 292 9.10 30.35 -15.32
CA PRO A 292 9.81 29.24 -15.97
C PRO A 292 10.12 29.53 -17.45
N GLY A 293 11.32 29.14 -17.87
CA GLY A 293 11.78 29.28 -19.26
C GLY A 293 10.99 28.43 -20.24
N PRO A 294 11.13 28.63 -21.57
CA PRO A 294 10.31 27.95 -22.57
C PRO A 294 10.40 26.42 -22.54
N THR A 295 11.55 25.88 -22.15
CA THR A 295 11.83 24.43 -22.07
C THR A 295 11.63 23.86 -20.68
N ASP A 296 11.49 24.72 -19.67
CA ASP A 296 11.32 24.27 -18.30
C ASP A 296 9.91 23.70 -18.10
N ILE A 297 9.80 22.73 -17.19
CA ILE A 297 8.53 22.18 -16.75
C ILE A 297 8.11 22.90 -15.48
N TYR A 298 6.84 23.28 -15.40
CA TYR A 298 6.21 23.79 -14.18
C TYR A 298 4.86 23.11 -13.96
N SER A 299 4.38 23.07 -12.72
CA SER A 299 3.07 22.52 -12.43
C SER A 299 2.23 23.51 -11.62
N VAL A 300 0.95 23.61 -11.95
CA VAL A 300 -0.03 24.39 -11.18
C VAL A 300 -0.89 23.45 -10.32
N PRO A 301 -1.27 23.86 -9.10
CA PRO A 301 -2.10 23.02 -8.23
C PRO A 301 -3.54 22.97 -8.76
N GLN A 302 -4.17 21.75 -8.74
CA GLN A 302 -5.58 21.60 -9.07
C GLN A 302 -6.47 22.11 -7.94
N ASN A 303 -6.08 21.84 -6.71
CA ASN A 303 -6.73 22.29 -5.48
C ASN A 303 -5.69 22.49 -4.38
N LEU A 304 -6.13 22.95 -3.22
CA LEU A 304 -5.40 22.81 -1.96
C LEU A 304 -6.41 22.39 -0.90
N ASN A 305 -6.12 21.27 -0.23
CA ASN A 305 -7.02 20.60 0.68
C ASN A 305 -6.37 20.39 2.04
N TYR A 306 -7.16 20.57 3.09
CA TYR A 306 -6.85 20.26 4.49
C TYR A 306 -7.94 19.34 4.99
N SER A 307 -7.59 18.24 5.62
CA SER A 307 -8.57 17.28 6.13
C SER A 307 -8.21 16.72 7.49
N VAL A 308 -9.22 16.47 8.29
CA VAL A 308 -9.15 15.74 9.56
C VAL A 308 -9.94 14.45 9.43
N ASN A 309 -9.34 13.34 9.86
CA ASN A 309 -9.87 11.99 9.65
C ASN A 309 -9.92 11.25 10.98
N GLY A 310 -11.11 10.87 11.44
CA GLY A 310 -11.32 9.95 12.55
C GLY A 310 -11.53 8.53 12.03
N VAL A 311 -10.87 7.55 12.62
CA VAL A 311 -10.91 6.14 12.21
C VAL A 311 -11.24 5.27 13.41
N GLN A 312 -12.23 4.41 13.26
CA GLN A 312 -12.57 3.35 14.20
C GLN A 312 -12.32 2.00 13.52
N ARG A 313 -11.53 1.16 14.17
CA ARG A 313 -11.19 -0.16 13.65
C ARG A 313 -11.43 -1.22 14.69
N GLN A 314 -12.09 -2.30 14.27
CA GLN A 314 -12.26 -3.52 15.07
C GLN A 314 -11.70 -4.71 14.31
N ARG A 315 -10.84 -5.47 14.96
CA ARG A 315 -10.22 -6.66 14.39
C ARG A 315 -10.53 -7.86 15.28
N THR A 316 -11.02 -8.95 14.66
CA THR A 316 -11.27 -10.24 15.32
C THR A 316 -10.52 -11.32 14.57
N ASN A 317 -9.70 -12.08 15.26
CA ASN A 317 -8.96 -13.19 14.67
C ASN A 317 -9.17 -14.46 15.49
N GLY A 318 -9.12 -15.59 14.79
CA GLY A 318 -9.17 -16.90 15.40
C GLY A 318 -8.44 -17.93 14.56
N GLN A 319 -7.77 -18.87 15.21
CA GLN A 319 -7.12 -19.98 14.54
C GLN A 319 -7.32 -21.25 15.35
N LEU A 320 -7.61 -22.34 14.66
CA LEU A 320 -7.67 -23.70 15.19
C LEU A 320 -6.70 -24.58 14.41
N THR A 321 -5.81 -25.27 15.11
CA THR A 321 -4.95 -26.32 14.54
C THR A 321 -5.18 -27.62 15.30
N LEU A 322 -5.53 -28.67 14.56
CA LEU A 322 -5.65 -30.03 15.08
C LEU A 322 -4.58 -30.88 14.40
N GLN A 323 -3.76 -31.55 15.19
CA GLN A 323 -2.80 -32.55 14.71
C GLN A 323 -3.10 -33.91 15.28
N TRP A 324 -2.97 -34.92 14.45
CA TRP A 324 -3.15 -36.32 14.83
C TRP A 324 -2.07 -37.16 14.19
N ALA A 325 -1.32 -37.85 15.05
CA ALA A 325 -0.31 -38.84 14.69
C ALA A 325 -0.86 -40.26 15.00
N PRO A 326 -1.64 -40.88 14.08
CA PRO A 326 -2.21 -42.20 14.30
C PRO A 326 -1.16 -43.32 14.37
N ALA A 327 0.02 -43.07 13.84
CA ALA A 327 1.20 -43.91 13.90
C ALA A 327 2.44 -43.03 13.92
N ASP A 328 3.57 -43.56 14.36
CA ASP A 328 4.83 -42.78 14.48
C ASP A 328 5.32 -42.20 13.15
N ASN A 329 4.88 -42.78 12.03
CA ASN A 329 5.28 -42.39 10.68
C ASN A 329 4.17 -41.68 9.89
N VAL A 330 3.08 -41.24 10.51
CA VAL A 330 2.01 -40.48 9.85
C VAL A 330 1.55 -39.35 10.76
N THR A 331 1.58 -38.15 10.27
CA THR A 331 0.99 -36.96 10.94
C THR A 331 -0.04 -36.34 10.02
N THR A 332 -1.21 -36.04 10.56
CA THR A 332 -2.27 -35.31 9.86
C THR A 332 -2.49 -33.97 10.56
N THR A 333 -2.61 -32.92 9.79
CA THR A 333 -2.87 -31.55 10.31
C THR A 333 -4.11 -30.98 9.63
N LEU A 334 -5.06 -30.49 10.43
CA LEU A 334 -6.18 -29.69 9.98
C LEU A 334 -6.05 -28.32 10.62
N ASP A 335 -5.98 -27.28 9.83
CA ASP A 335 -5.92 -25.91 10.32
C ASP A 335 -6.98 -25.01 9.69
N TYR A 336 -7.55 -24.12 10.50
CA TYR A 336 -8.51 -23.13 10.09
C TYR A 336 -8.14 -21.77 10.67
N THR A 337 -8.01 -20.78 9.81
CA THR A 337 -7.72 -19.39 10.20
C THR A 337 -8.87 -18.50 9.76
N TYR A 338 -9.31 -17.63 10.66
CA TYR A 338 -10.32 -16.61 10.43
C TYR A 338 -9.79 -15.25 10.87
N SER A 339 -10.01 -14.24 10.05
CA SER A 339 -9.73 -12.83 10.38
C SER A 339 -10.82 -11.93 9.83
N GLU A 340 -11.33 -11.03 10.66
CA GLU A 340 -12.24 -9.95 10.27
C GLU A 340 -11.66 -8.62 10.73
N ASN A 341 -11.62 -7.64 9.83
CA ASN A 341 -11.16 -6.28 10.08
C ASN A 341 -12.22 -5.28 9.59
N LYS A 342 -12.94 -4.67 10.52
CA LYS A 342 -13.93 -3.62 10.26
C LYS A 342 -13.28 -2.26 10.39
N ILE A 343 -13.46 -1.43 9.36
CA ILE A 343 -12.90 -0.07 9.32
C ILE A 343 -14.04 0.90 9.02
N GLN A 344 -14.20 1.87 9.91
CA GLN A 344 -15.07 3.02 9.72
C GLN A 344 -14.22 4.28 9.78
N GLN A 345 -14.35 5.14 8.77
CA GLN A 345 -13.62 6.41 8.72
C GLN A 345 -14.60 7.55 8.47
N GLN A 346 -14.40 8.63 9.18
CA GLN A 346 -15.08 9.88 8.97
C GLN A 346 -14.06 10.97 8.67
N ARG A 347 -14.31 11.75 7.62
CA ARG A 347 -13.45 12.85 7.21
C ARG A 347 -14.27 14.13 7.11
N ASN A 348 -13.70 15.24 7.57
CA ASN A 348 -14.11 16.58 7.21
C ASN A 348 -12.92 17.34 6.61
N GLU A 349 -13.20 18.23 5.67
CA GLU A 349 -12.17 18.93 4.92
C GLU A 349 -12.51 20.39 4.65
N LEU A 350 -11.45 21.20 4.48
CA LEU A 350 -11.46 22.54 3.93
C LEU A 350 -10.66 22.52 2.64
N SER A 351 -11.23 22.99 1.55
CA SER A 351 -10.58 22.94 0.24
C SER A 351 -10.87 24.18 -0.60
N VAL A 352 -9.90 24.51 -1.43
CA VAL A 352 -10.07 25.48 -2.52
C VAL A 352 -9.69 24.82 -3.84
N TRP A 353 -10.55 24.98 -4.85
CA TRP A 353 -10.32 24.47 -6.18
C TRP A 353 -9.93 25.61 -7.10
N PHE A 354 -8.83 25.47 -7.83
CA PHE A 354 -8.38 26.49 -8.76
C PHE A 354 -9.06 26.30 -10.12
N ASN A 355 -9.61 27.40 -10.64
CA ASN A 355 -10.33 27.44 -11.93
C ASN A 355 -9.41 27.81 -13.09
N PHE A 356 -8.11 28.08 -12.80
CA PHE A 356 -7.08 28.52 -13.76
C PHE A 356 -7.45 29.82 -14.48
N GLY A 357 -8.10 30.74 -13.76
CA GLY A 357 -8.38 32.10 -14.20
C GLY A 357 -7.16 33.03 -14.11
N PRO A 358 -7.34 34.36 -14.17
CA PRO A 358 -6.26 35.32 -14.00
C PRO A 358 -5.48 35.05 -12.70
N SER A 359 -4.14 35.03 -12.79
CA SER A 359 -3.30 34.64 -11.66
C SER A 359 -2.11 35.59 -11.44
N VAL A 360 -1.63 35.62 -10.20
CA VAL A 360 -0.33 36.18 -9.77
C VAL A 360 0.49 35.03 -9.22
N SER A 361 1.71 34.83 -9.70
CA SER A 361 2.51 33.69 -9.27
C SER A 361 4.00 33.99 -9.20
N SER A 362 4.70 33.19 -8.36
CA SER A 362 6.16 33.21 -8.28
C SER A 362 6.65 31.73 -8.23
N TRP A 363 7.82 31.51 -8.83
CA TRP A 363 8.30 30.16 -9.13
C TRP A 363 9.73 29.93 -8.62
N THR A 364 10.08 28.67 -8.39
CA THR A 364 11.47 28.27 -8.12
C THR A 364 12.32 28.32 -9.38
N ASP A 365 13.64 28.37 -9.22
CA ASP A 365 14.60 28.20 -10.31
C ASP A 365 14.72 26.72 -10.73
N GLY A 366 15.22 26.52 -11.94
CA GLY A 366 15.61 25.23 -12.48
C GLY A 366 14.66 24.65 -13.53
N PRO A 367 15.03 23.51 -14.15
CA PRO A 367 14.29 22.94 -15.27
C PRO A 367 12.92 22.34 -14.87
N VAL A 368 12.69 22.16 -13.56
CA VAL A 368 11.41 21.69 -12.98
C VAL A 368 11.01 22.68 -11.88
N ALA A 369 10.19 23.64 -12.25
CA ALA A 369 9.77 24.71 -11.37
C ALA A 369 8.51 24.36 -10.59
N ALA A 370 8.49 24.72 -9.31
CA ALA A 370 7.32 24.67 -8.45
C ALA A 370 6.84 26.10 -8.11
N PRO A 371 5.54 26.31 -7.87
CA PRO A 371 5.10 27.60 -7.37
C PRO A 371 5.59 27.82 -5.94
N LEU A 372 6.06 29.03 -5.66
CA LEU A 372 6.26 29.55 -4.31
C LEU A 372 4.98 30.20 -3.82
N ILE A 373 4.39 31.04 -4.67
CA ILE A 373 3.08 31.65 -4.47
C ILE A 373 2.25 31.37 -5.73
N TYR A 374 1.01 30.94 -5.53
CA TYR A 374 0.02 30.84 -6.59
C TYR A 374 -1.26 31.55 -6.12
N LYS A 375 -1.62 32.64 -6.77
CA LYS A 375 -2.81 33.43 -6.44
C LYS A 375 -3.75 33.46 -7.64
N GLU A 376 -4.99 33.04 -7.48
CA GLU A 376 -6.06 33.21 -8.44
C GLU A 376 -6.88 34.47 -8.09
N ILE A 377 -7.20 35.27 -9.11
CA ILE A 377 -7.98 36.52 -8.97
C ILE A 377 -9.43 36.21 -9.29
N ILE A 378 -10.30 36.36 -8.28
CA ILE A 378 -11.73 36.09 -8.38
C ILE A 378 -12.51 37.33 -7.97
N ASN A 379 -13.09 38.01 -8.95
CA ASN A 379 -13.87 39.22 -8.74
C ASN A 379 -15.13 39.22 -9.65
N PRO A 380 -16.36 39.27 -9.12
CA PRO A 380 -16.70 39.37 -7.68
C PRO A 380 -16.38 38.10 -6.88
N ALA A 381 -16.27 38.22 -5.55
CA ALA A 381 -16.03 37.12 -4.64
C ALA A 381 -17.30 36.25 -4.49
N ASN A 382 -17.45 35.28 -5.38
CA ASN A 382 -18.62 34.39 -5.47
C ASN A 382 -18.27 32.94 -5.85
N SER A 383 -16.98 32.59 -5.80
CA SER A 383 -16.55 31.20 -5.94
C SER A 383 -16.77 30.43 -4.61
N ASP A 384 -16.64 29.14 -4.63
CA ASP A 384 -16.88 28.29 -3.48
C ASP A 384 -15.68 28.19 -2.54
N VAL A 385 -15.92 28.31 -1.25
CA VAL A 385 -15.08 27.68 -0.23
C VAL A 385 -15.63 26.27 -0.11
N SER A 386 -14.90 25.30 -0.60
CA SER A 386 -15.34 23.91 -0.59
C SER A 386 -15.03 23.28 0.76
N MET A 387 -16.03 22.65 1.35
CA MET A 387 -15.93 21.91 2.59
C MET A 387 -16.64 20.58 2.35
N GLY A 388 -15.94 19.48 2.54
CA GLY A 388 -16.49 18.16 2.26
C GLY A 388 -16.51 17.29 3.50
N GLY A 389 -17.24 16.20 3.42
CA GLY A 389 -17.19 15.13 4.38
C GLY A 389 -17.31 13.78 3.72
N MET A 390 -16.61 12.80 4.27
CA MET A 390 -16.66 11.42 3.80
C MET A 390 -17.01 10.49 4.96
N ARG A 391 -17.80 9.49 4.66
CA ARG A 391 -18.01 8.29 5.48
C ARG A 391 -17.55 7.09 4.69
N LEU A 392 -16.62 6.30 5.23
CA LEU A 392 -16.20 5.02 4.69
C LEU A 392 -16.51 3.94 5.72
N ALA A 393 -17.07 2.82 5.27
CA ALA A 393 -17.36 1.68 6.14
C ALA A 393 -17.22 0.38 5.34
N ASN A 394 -16.20 -0.42 5.68
CA ASN A 394 -15.87 -1.66 5.01
C ASN A 394 -15.50 -2.76 6.00
N VAL A 395 -15.77 -3.99 5.61
CA VAL A 395 -15.30 -5.21 6.30
C VAL A 395 -14.34 -5.94 5.38
N ASN A 396 -13.17 -6.30 5.90
CA ASN A 396 -12.26 -7.27 5.30
C ASN A 396 -12.38 -8.57 6.07
N GLU A 397 -12.65 -9.66 5.38
CA GLU A 397 -12.76 -11.00 5.95
C GLU A 397 -11.79 -11.94 5.25
N ASN A 398 -10.97 -12.67 6.00
CA ASN A 398 -10.09 -13.71 5.47
C ASN A 398 -10.41 -15.05 6.14
N LYS A 399 -10.48 -16.09 5.33
CA LYS A 399 -10.68 -17.47 5.77
C LYS A 399 -9.68 -18.38 5.07
N SER A 400 -9.11 -19.32 5.82
CA SER A 400 -8.19 -20.30 5.28
C SER A 400 -8.43 -21.64 5.96
N LEU A 401 -8.73 -22.64 5.18
CA LEU A 401 -8.85 -24.04 5.60
C LEU A 401 -7.76 -24.85 4.94
N GLY A 402 -6.94 -25.51 5.73
CA GLY A 402 -5.87 -26.39 5.27
C GLY A 402 -5.98 -27.78 5.82
N PHE A 403 -5.66 -28.79 5.00
CA PHE A 403 -5.52 -30.18 5.41
C PHE A 403 -4.22 -30.73 4.84
N ASN A 404 -3.39 -31.29 5.71
CA ASN A 404 -2.10 -31.85 5.37
C ASN A 404 -1.99 -33.28 5.91
N VAL A 405 -1.30 -34.13 5.19
CA VAL A 405 -0.89 -35.49 5.63
C VAL A 405 0.58 -35.67 5.28
N ASP A 406 1.41 -35.79 6.29
CA ASP A 406 2.81 -36.15 6.18
C ASP A 406 2.98 -37.63 6.51
N TRP A 407 3.61 -38.41 5.60
CA TRP A 407 3.77 -39.83 5.70
C TRP A 407 5.19 -40.25 5.39
N GLU A 408 5.89 -40.73 6.41
CA GLU A 408 7.19 -41.42 6.29
C GLU A 408 6.95 -42.85 5.84
N ILE A 409 6.98 -43.08 4.53
CA ILE A 409 6.74 -44.41 3.93
C ILE A 409 7.85 -45.38 4.32
N SER A 410 9.09 -44.88 4.38
CA SER A 410 10.27 -45.64 4.78
C SER A 410 11.37 -44.65 5.20
N ASP A 411 12.45 -45.13 5.78
CA ASP A 411 13.65 -44.34 6.13
C ASP A 411 14.24 -43.54 4.95
N ALA A 412 13.85 -43.83 3.72
CA ALA A 412 14.36 -43.17 2.52
C ALA A 412 13.27 -42.43 1.73
N LEU A 413 12.00 -42.51 2.10
CA LEU A 413 10.92 -41.92 1.31
C LEU A 413 9.84 -41.30 2.21
N ASP A 414 9.71 -39.98 2.09
CA ASP A 414 8.65 -39.20 2.68
C ASP A 414 7.71 -38.67 1.59
N LEU A 415 6.42 -38.65 1.89
CA LEU A 415 5.38 -38.06 1.06
C LEU A 415 4.52 -37.11 1.90
N SER A 416 4.17 -35.98 1.31
CA SER A 416 3.21 -35.03 1.87
C SER A 416 2.10 -34.73 0.85
N LEU A 417 0.85 -34.78 1.33
CA LEU A 417 -0.32 -34.34 0.60
C LEU A 417 -0.91 -33.13 1.31
N ASP A 418 -1.09 -32.04 0.58
CA ASP A 418 -1.66 -30.81 1.12
C ASP A 418 -2.83 -30.33 0.27
N TYR A 419 -3.94 -30.02 0.92
CA TYR A 419 -5.11 -29.37 0.33
C TYR A 419 -5.42 -28.08 1.06
N HIS A 420 -5.70 -27.04 0.31
CA HIS A 420 -5.96 -25.72 0.84
C HIS A 420 -7.11 -25.04 0.09
N ASN A 421 -8.03 -24.44 0.85
CA ASN A 421 -9.07 -23.56 0.34
C ASN A 421 -9.09 -22.29 1.19
N SER A 422 -8.93 -21.14 0.57
CA SER A 422 -8.91 -19.86 1.27
C SER A 422 -9.58 -18.75 0.48
N SER A 423 -10.09 -17.77 1.20
CA SER A 423 -10.72 -16.59 0.62
C SER A 423 -10.35 -15.33 1.40
N ALA A 424 -10.26 -14.24 0.66
CA ALA A 424 -10.16 -12.88 1.20
C ALA A 424 -11.22 -12.02 0.55
N GLU A 425 -12.06 -11.35 1.35
CA GLU A 425 -13.22 -10.58 0.87
C GLU A 425 -13.26 -9.21 1.51
N THR A 426 -13.43 -8.17 0.69
CA THR A 426 -13.73 -6.81 1.13
C THR A 426 -15.13 -6.43 0.66
N ARG A 427 -15.99 -5.97 1.54
CA ARG A 427 -17.37 -5.60 1.27
C ARG A 427 -17.83 -4.36 2.05
N PRO A 428 -18.87 -3.65 1.56
CA PRO A 428 -19.46 -2.52 2.30
C PRO A 428 -20.03 -2.93 3.67
N ASP A 429 -19.93 -2.01 4.64
CA ASP A 429 -20.48 -2.16 5.99
C ASP A 429 -21.38 -0.98 6.38
N SER A 430 -22.10 -0.40 5.44
CA SER A 430 -23.05 0.66 5.70
C SER A 430 -24.26 0.60 4.77
N PRO A 431 -25.41 1.17 5.18
CA PRO A 431 -26.64 1.18 4.37
C PRO A 431 -26.56 2.10 3.15
N TRP A 432 -25.55 2.97 3.04
CA TRP A 432 -25.34 3.88 1.91
C TRP A 432 -24.14 3.50 1.04
N GLY A 433 -23.47 2.41 1.32
CA GLY A 433 -22.38 1.85 0.51
C GLY A 433 -21.06 1.73 1.25
N SER A 434 -20.00 1.42 0.52
CA SER A 434 -18.61 1.35 1.02
C SER A 434 -18.09 2.72 1.41
N ALA A 435 -18.42 3.75 0.61
CA ALA A 435 -18.09 5.12 0.89
C ALA A 435 -19.15 6.08 0.36
N GLY A 436 -19.35 7.17 1.10
CA GLY A 436 -20.17 8.30 0.70
C GLY A 436 -19.44 9.61 0.94
N VAL A 437 -19.43 10.48 -0.04
CA VAL A 437 -18.88 11.84 0.03
C VAL A 437 -19.99 12.84 -0.20
N LEU A 438 -20.06 13.85 0.66
CA LEU A 438 -20.86 15.03 0.46
C LEU A 438 -19.96 16.24 0.31
N GLY A 439 -20.03 16.91 -0.85
CA GLY A 439 -19.49 18.24 -1.03
C GLY A 439 -20.43 19.26 -0.40
N MET A 440 -19.87 20.19 0.36
CA MET A 440 -20.54 21.35 0.91
C MET A 440 -19.77 22.60 0.52
N SER A 441 -20.45 23.68 0.22
CA SER A 441 -19.81 24.93 -0.23
C SER A 441 -20.46 26.14 0.38
N ALA A 442 -19.63 27.19 0.59
CA ALA A 442 -20.08 28.56 0.80
C ALA A 442 -19.55 29.42 -0.35
N PHE A 443 -20.44 30.03 -1.13
CA PHE A 443 -20.08 30.83 -2.32
C PHE A 443 -19.68 32.26 -1.94
N VAL A 444 -18.59 32.37 -1.19
CA VAL A 444 -18.03 33.64 -0.66
C VAL A 444 -16.53 33.81 -0.95
N ARG A 445 -15.96 32.94 -1.78
CA ARG A 445 -14.53 32.94 -2.08
C ARG A 445 -14.20 33.97 -3.16
N GLY A 446 -13.32 34.89 -2.82
CA GLY A 446 -12.68 35.82 -3.73
C GLY A 446 -11.24 35.42 -4.03
N ASP A 447 -10.36 36.42 -4.23
CA ASP A 447 -8.95 36.19 -4.50
C ASP A 447 -8.38 35.16 -3.54
N THR A 448 -7.74 34.12 -4.07
CA THR A 448 -7.26 32.98 -3.29
C THR A 448 -5.76 32.79 -3.52
N THR A 449 -4.98 32.87 -2.45
CA THR A 449 -3.52 32.70 -2.48
C THR A 449 -3.14 31.40 -1.81
N ALA A 450 -2.38 30.54 -2.50
CA ALA A 450 -1.68 29.41 -1.91
C ALA A 450 -0.19 29.73 -1.80
N ASP A 451 0.34 29.62 -0.60
CA ASP A 451 1.76 29.82 -0.26
C ASP A 451 2.43 28.46 -0.04
N PHE A 452 3.30 28.06 -0.96
CA PHE A 452 4.06 26.80 -0.93
C PHE A 452 5.52 27.02 -0.48
N THR A 453 5.83 28.15 0.15
CA THR A 453 7.20 28.44 0.63
C THR A 453 7.60 27.60 1.84
N ARG A 454 6.64 26.87 2.44
CA ARG A 454 6.79 25.99 3.63
C ARG A 454 6.33 24.57 3.30
N ASP A 455 6.70 23.64 4.16
CA ASP A 455 6.23 22.24 4.05
C ASP A 455 4.72 22.11 4.32
N PHE A 456 4.17 23.00 5.14
CA PHE A 456 2.73 23.19 5.31
C PHE A 456 2.26 24.32 4.36
N PRO A 457 1.61 24.03 3.25
CA PRO A 457 1.05 25.05 2.37
C PRO A 457 -0.03 25.86 3.10
N VAL A 458 -0.04 27.19 2.90
CA VAL A 458 -0.99 28.10 3.56
C VAL A 458 -1.94 28.70 2.54
N VAL A 459 -3.24 28.54 2.72
CA VAL A 459 -4.27 29.20 1.90
C VAL A 459 -4.75 30.48 2.57
N THR A 460 -4.84 31.55 1.77
CA THR A 460 -5.47 32.83 2.15
C THR A 460 -6.60 33.15 1.19
N ILE A 461 -7.80 33.35 1.70
CA ILE A 461 -9.02 33.63 0.92
C ILE A 461 -9.50 35.05 1.22
N ALA A 462 -9.66 35.85 0.20
CA ALA A 462 -10.36 37.13 0.31
C ALA A 462 -11.88 36.90 0.32
N LEU A 463 -12.54 37.38 1.37
CA LEU A 463 -13.99 37.26 1.50
C LEU A 463 -14.67 38.57 1.02
N PRO A 464 -15.99 38.56 0.69
CA PRO A 464 -16.72 39.76 0.27
C PRO A 464 -16.78 40.82 1.37
N PRO A 465 -16.97 42.08 1.02
CA PRO A 465 -17.13 43.13 1.99
C PRO A 465 -18.24 42.85 3.01
N GLY A 466 -17.91 42.91 4.32
CA GLY A 466 -18.83 42.62 5.41
C GLY A 466 -18.88 41.15 5.84
N VAL A 467 -18.19 40.27 5.16
CA VAL A 467 -18.00 38.85 5.56
C VAL A 467 -16.60 38.69 6.12
N SER A 468 -16.48 38.34 7.40
CA SER A 468 -15.20 38.14 8.08
C SER A 468 -14.75 36.70 8.11
N GLN A 469 -15.66 35.74 8.00
CA GLN A 469 -15.44 34.30 8.03
C GLN A 469 -16.61 33.55 7.38
N VAL A 470 -16.43 32.25 7.12
CA VAL A 470 -17.52 31.38 6.66
C VAL A 470 -18.45 31.05 7.81
N GLU A 471 -19.77 31.18 7.59
CA GLU A 471 -20.82 30.97 8.59
C GLU A 471 -21.82 29.88 8.15
N PRO A 472 -22.48 29.16 9.09
CA PRO A 472 -23.49 28.14 8.79
C PRO A 472 -24.57 28.60 7.80
N SER A 473 -25.04 29.83 7.91
CA SER A 473 -26.07 30.42 7.04
C SER A 473 -25.66 30.59 5.57
N GLN A 474 -24.41 30.33 5.23
CA GLN A 474 -23.86 30.39 3.86
C GLN A 474 -23.67 29.01 3.22
N ALA A 475 -23.80 27.95 4.02
CA ALA A 475 -23.46 26.58 3.61
C ALA A 475 -24.62 25.88 2.91
N LEU A 476 -24.29 25.14 1.85
CA LEU A 476 -25.23 24.25 1.14
C LEU A 476 -24.47 23.07 0.51
N VAL A 477 -25.21 21.98 0.24
CA VAL A 477 -24.62 20.84 -0.50
C VAL A 477 -24.30 21.25 -1.93
N SER A 478 -23.09 20.99 -2.39
CA SER A 478 -22.62 21.31 -3.75
C SER A 478 -22.42 20.07 -4.64
N GLY A 479 -22.28 18.87 -4.07
CA GLY A 479 -22.14 17.63 -4.83
C GLY A 479 -22.18 16.41 -3.94
N SER A 480 -22.25 15.23 -4.54
CA SER A 480 -22.20 13.96 -3.80
C SER A 480 -21.63 12.83 -4.63
N VAL A 481 -20.93 11.91 -3.98
CA VAL A 481 -20.44 10.66 -4.54
C VAL A 481 -20.75 9.54 -3.57
N PHE A 482 -21.42 8.48 -4.02
CA PHE A 482 -21.67 7.27 -3.25
C PHE A 482 -21.26 6.05 -4.07
N ASN A 483 -20.57 5.11 -3.42
CA ASN A 483 -20.11 3.92 -4.11
C ASN A 483 -20.24 2.65 -3.26
N ASN A 484 -20.38 1.53 -3.95
CA ASN A 484 -20.13 0.19 -3.45
C ASN A 484 -18.86 -0.34 -4.09
N ALA A 485 -17.90 -0.74 -3.27
CA ALA A 485 -16.68 -1.41 -3.67
C ALA A 485 -16.70 -2.83 -3.11
N TYR A 486 -16.43 -3.81 -3.94
CA TYR A 486 -16.37 -5.22 -3.59
C TYR A 486 -15.14 -5.86 -4.22
N ASN A 487 -14.37 -6.55 -3.40
CA ASN A 487 -13.26 -7.37 -3.86
C ASN A 487 -13.31 -8.74 -3.17
N LYS A 488 -13.09 -9.81 -3.94
CA LYS A 488 -12.95 -11.16 -3.41
C LYS A 488 -11.88 -11.90 -4.16
N SER A 489 -10.95 -12.51 -3.44
CA SER A 489 -9.97 -13.45 -3.98
C SER A 489 -10.16 -14.81 -3.32
N GLU A 490 -10.19 -15.87 -4.10
CA GLU A 490 -10.33 -17.27 -3.64
C GLU A 490 -9.17 -18.08 -4.20
N ILE A 491 -8.61 -18.96 -3.39
CA ILE A 491 -7.55 -19.90 -3.79
C ILE A 491 -7.95 -21.31 -3.38
N GLU A 492 -7.95 -22.20 -4.35
CA GLU A 492 -8.00 -23.65 -4.14
C GLU A 492 -6.69 -24.26 -4.62
N GLN A 493 -5.99 -24.96 -3.74
CA GLN A 493 -4.69 -25.53 -4.04
C GLN A 493 -4.58 -26.96 -3.54
N THR A 494 -4.04 -27.84 -4.38
CA THR A 494 -3.64 -29.20 -4.02
C THR A 494 -2.18 -29.39 -4.37
N GLN A 495 -1.38 -29.90 -3.42
CA GLN A 495 0.04 -30.18 -3.59
C GLN A 495 0.35 -31.60 -3.14
N VAL A 496 1.22 -32.26 -3.89
CA VAL A 496 1.89 -33.52 -3.50
C VAL A 496 3.38 -33.25 -3.52
N LYS A 497 4.05 -33.50 -2.43
CA LYS A 497 5.50 -33.36 -2.28
C LYS A 497 6.08 -34.69 -1.83
N GLY A 498 7.31 -34.95 -2.21
CA GLY A 498 8.04 -36.14 -1.75
C GLY A 498 9.54 -35.85 -1.67
N ARG A 499 10.19 -36.51 -0.75
CA ARG A 499 11.62 -36.56 -0.61
C ARG A 499 12.09 -37.99 -0.65
N PHE A 500 13.08 -38.28 -1.50
CA PHE A 500 13.74 -39.57 -1.57
C PHE A 500 15.23 -39.39 -1.23
N GLU A 501 15.64 -40.02 -0.12
CA GLU A 501 17.03 -40.02 0.34
C GLU A 501 17.79 -41.19 -0.22
N PHE A 502 18.96 -40.95 -0.78
CA PHE A 502 19.86 -41.99 -1.29
C PHE A 502 21.30 -41.68 -0.89
N GLY A 503 21.83 -42.61 -0.07
CA GLY A 503 23.12 -42.37 0.57
C GLY A 503 23.02 -41.45 1.79
N GLU A 504 24.13 -41.15 2.39
CA GLU A 504 24.23 -40.45 3.68
C GLU A 504 24.05 -38.94 3.56
N TYR A 505 24.25 -38.39 2.34
CA TYR A 505 24.37 -36.92 2.11
C TYR A 505 23.60 -36.46 0.88
N SER A 506 22.71 -37.24 0.33
CA SER A 506 22.03 -36.89 -0.92
C SER A 506 20.53 -37.18 -0.88
N GLY A 507 19.75 -36.27 -1.38
CA GLY A 507 18.29 -36.42 -1.50
C GLY A 507 17.75 -35.84 -2.82
N LEU A 508 16.58 -36.31 -3.20
CA LEU A 508 15.80 -35.79 -4.30
C LEU A 508 14.42 -35.37 -3.79
N ASP A 509 14.18 -34.06 -3.81
CA ASP A 509 12.87 -33.49 -3.57
C ASP A 509 12.09 -33.42 -4.88
N PHE A 510 10.82 -33.79 -4.87
CA PHE A 510 9.96 -33.77 -6.05
C PHE A 510 8.52 -33.45 -5.65
N GLY A 511 7.77 -32.91 -6.59
CA GLY A 511 6.37 -32.63 -6.31
C GLY A 511 5.60 -32.11 -7.51
N ALA A 512 4.28 -32.04 -7.32
CA ALA A 512 3.34 -31.46 -8.26
C ALA A 512 2.29 -30.63 -7.53
N SER A 513 1.79 -29.62 -8.18
CA SER A 513 0.77 -28.72 -7.62
C SER A 513 -0.26 -28.34 -8.68
N TYR A 514 -1.49 -28.19 -8.25
CA TYR A 514 -2.55 -27.52 -8.98
C TYR A 514 -3.11 -26.39 -8.12
N THR A 515 -3.21 -25.19 -8.69
CA THR A 515 -3.72 -24.02 -8.00
C THR A 515 -4.72 -23.32 -8.89
N ASP A 516 -5.91 -23.08 -8.37
CA ASP A 516 -6.97 -22.27 -8.99
C ASP A 516 -7.14 -21.00 -8.17
N VAL A 517 -6.98 -19.87 -8.80
CA VAL A 517 -7.11 -18.54 -8.16
C VAL A 517 -8.21 -17.76 -8.87
N GLU A 518 -9.27 -17.44 -8.15
CA GLU A 518 -10.32 -16.57 -8.64
C GLU A 518 -10.21 -15.18 -7.97
N ASN A 519 -10.25 -14.13 -8.76
CA ASN A 519 -10.32 -12.76 -8.28
C ASN A 519 -11.50 -12.02 -8.89
N ARG A 520 -12.35 -11.46 -8.05
CA ARG A 520 -13.48 -10.62 -8.45
C ARG A 520 -13.35 -9.24 -7.86
N THR A 521 -13.44 -8.23 -8.72
CA THR A 521 -13.48 -6.83 -8.35
C THR A 521 -14.71 -6.19 -8.95
N ALA A 522 -15.62 -5.66 -8.11
CA ALA A 522 -16.84 -5.06 -8.57
C ALA A 522 -17.05 -3.68 -7.95
N PHE A 523 -17.67 -2.79 -8.72
CA PHE A 523 -17.82 -1.40 -8.34
C PHE A 523 -19.15 -0.85 -8.85
N GLY A 524 -19.88 -0.18 -7.98
CA GLY A 524 -21.06 0.60 -8.29
C GLY A 524 -20.89 2.04 -7.82
N PHE A 525 -21.28 2.99 -8.64
CA PHE A 525 -20.97 4.40 -8.45
C PHE A 525 -22.18 5.26 -8.76
N MET A 526 -22.48 6.22 -7.88
CA MET A 526 -23.48 7.25 -8.07
C MET A 526 -22.83 8.60 -7.75
N GLN A 527 -22.73 9.45 -8.74
CA GLN A 527 -22.24 10.82 -8.59
C GLN A 527 -23.30 11.81 -9.00
N ARG A 528 -23.43 12.88 -8.25
CA ARG A 528 -24.23 14.03 -8.60
C ARG A 528 -23.39 15.29 -8.59
N ASP A 529 -23.16 15.83 -9.75
CA ASP A 529 -22.43 17.05 -9.96
C ASP A 529 -23.41 18.21 -10.09
N THR A 530 -23.54 18.99 -9.03
CA THR A 530 -24.26 20.26 -9.05
C THR A 530 -23.41 21.30 -8.36
N TRP A 531 -22.30 21.63 -8.96
CA TRP A 531 -21.35 22.60 -8.40
C TRP A 531 -21.96 23.97 -8.11
N GLY A 532 -23.14 24.26 -8.62
CA GLY A 532 -23.96 25.43 -8.28
C GLY A 532 -24.80 25.29 -7.02
N GLY A 533 -24.77 24.14 -6.36
CA GLY A 533 -25.50 23.90 -5.13
C GLY A 533 -26.85 23.20 -5.29
N VAL A 534 -27.33 22.59 -4.21
CA VAL A 534 -28.67 21.96 -4.08
C VAL A 534 -29.53 22.88 -3.22
N GLY A 535 -30.55 23.50 -3.81
CA GLY A 535 -31.34 24.52 -3.14
C GLY A 535 -30.58 25.83 -2.90
N THR A 536 -30.85 26.47 -1.79
CA THR A 536 -30.16 27.66 -1.29
C THR A 536 -29.67 27.42 0.14
N ALA A 537 -28.73 28.21 0.64
CA ALA A 537 -28.26 28.07 2.01
C ALA A 537 -29.40 28.19 3.06
N ALA A 538 -30.43 28.99 2.78
CA ALA A 538 -31.60 29.12 3.66
C ALA A 538 -32.51 27.86 3.75
N ASP A 539 -32.29 26.88 2.86
CA ASP A 539 -33.02 25.61 2.90
C ASP A 539 -32.40 24.62 3.91
N TYR A 540 -31.22 24.92 4.46
CA TYR A 540 -30.51 24.12 5.44
C TYR A 540 -30.60 24.76 6.82
N ASP A 541 -30.87 23.94 7.85
CA ASP A 541 -30.84 24.35 9.24
C ASP A 541 -29.40 24.57 9.72
N ASP A 542 -29.10 25.78 10.23
CA ASP A 542 -27.78 26.15 10.73
C ASP A 542 -27.23 25.15 11.78
N SER A 543 -28.12 24.46 12.54
CA SER A 543 -27.73 23.45 13.54
C SER A 543 -27.15 22.16 12.95
N ILE A 544 -27.17 22.01 11.62
CA ILE A 544 -26.46 20.91 10.93
C ILE A 544 -24.94 21.14 10.97
N PHE A 545 -24.53 22.41 11.09
CA PHE A 545 -23.15 22.86 10.93
C PHE A 545 -22.54 23.32 12.25
N THR A 546 -21.29 22.95 12.50
CA THR A 546 -20.51 23.40 13.66
C THR A 546 -19.23 24.06 13.15
N PRO A 547 -19.07 25.36 13.39
CA PRO A 547 -17.86 26.09 13.00
C PRO A 547 -16.64 25.65 13.79
N ASP A 548 -15.48 25.50 13.10
CA ASP A 548 -14.22 25.06 13.69
C ASP A 548 -13.02 25.67 12.93
N ASN A 549 -11.79 25.46 13.43
CA ASN A 549 -10.56 25.99 12.85
C ASN A 549 -9.61 24.85 12.47
N MET A 550 -9.35 24.68 11.18
CA MET A 550 -8.53 23.59 10.64
C MET A 550 -7.09 23.63 11.15
N GLY A 551 -6.51 24.81 11.40
CA GLY A 551 -5.14 24.98 11.85
C GLY A 551 -4.82 24.30 13.20
N GLU A 552 -5.82 24.10 14.07
CA GLU A 552 -5.65 23.50 15.38
C GLU A 552 -5.23 22.03 15.31
N TYR A 553 -5.49 21.33 14.20
CA TYR A 553 -5.26 19.91 14.01
C TYR A 553 -3.94 19.57 13.27
N PHE A 554 -3.03 20.55 13.11
CA PHE A 554 -1.78 20.40 12.35
C PHE A 554 -0.53 20.82 13.14
N GLU A 555 -0.52 20.58 14.45
CA GLU A 555 0.54 21.09 15.36
C GLU A 555 1.95 20.61 15.00
N SER A 556 2.12 19.44 14.39
CA SER A 556 3.44 18.92 13.96
C SER A 556 3.99 19.66 12.73
N PHE A 557 3.20 20.50 12.06
CA PHE A 557 3.65 21.24 10.89
C PHE A 557 3.92 22.72 11.17
N SER A 558 5.10 23.19 10.82
CA SER A 558 5.44 24.62 10.92
C SER A 558 4.62 25.44 9.94
N GLY A 559 3.84 26.38 10.44
CA GLY A 559 2.99 27.28 9.65
C GLY A 559 1.49 27.02 9.75
N HIS A 560 1.06 25.98 10.46
CA HIS A 560 -0.35 25.67 10.71
C HIS A 560 -1.11 26.83 11.39
N ASN A 561 -0.42 27.65 12.17
CA ASN A 561 -0.96 28.80 12.88
C ASN A 561 -0.56 30.16 12.23
N ALA A 562 -0.22 30.15 10.93
CA ALA A 562 0.13 31.38 10.23
C ALA A 562 -1.05 32.38 10.22
N PRO A 563 -0.85 33.65 10.56
CA PRO A 563 -1.94 34.65 10.58
C PRO A 563 -2.66 34.85 9.24
N ALA A 564 -2.02 34.45 8.15
CA ALA A 564 -2.59 34.50 6.80
C ALA A 564 -3.43 33.26 6.45
N PHE A 565 -3.42 32.22 7.28
CA PHE A 565 -4.19 31.02 7.03
C PHE A 565 -5.69 31.27 7.22
N THR A 566 -6.46 31.07 6.18
CA THR A 566 -7.91 31.08 6.26
C THR A 566 -8.35 29.67 6.65
N ASP A 567 -8.38 29.38 7.93
CA ASP A 567 -8.55 28.04 8.50
C ASP A 567 -9.98 27.72 8.97
N ARG A 568 -10.87 28.73 8.96
CA ARG A 568 -12.25 28.59 9.36
C ARG A 568 -13.00 27.66 8.41
N PHE A 569 -13.57 26.58 8.94
CA PHE A 569 -14.39 25.63 8.20
C PHE A 569 -15.63 25.22 9.02
N LEU A 570 -16.51 24.43 8.42
CA LEU A 570 -17.71 23.93 9.06
C LEU A 570 -17.66 22.40 9.11
N LEU A 571 -17.64 21.85 10.29
CA LEU A 571 -18.03 20.45 10.53
C LEU A 571 -19.53 20.33 10.29
N PHE A 572 -20.00 19.14 9.94
CA PHE A 572 -21.44 18.92 9.74
C PHE A 572 -21.88 17.50 10.09
N ASP A 573 -23.15 17.39 10.49
CA ASP A 573 -23.82 16.10 10.64
C ASP A 573 -24.11 15.51 9.24
N PHE A 574 -23.30 14.50 8.87
CA PHE A 574 -23.36 13.88 7.56
C PHE A 574 -24.74 13.31 7.21
N ASP A 575 -25.40 12.63 8.15
CA ASP A 575 -26.67 11.97 7.89
C ASP A 575 -27.82 12.98 7.76
N ARG A 576 -27.83 14.03 8.58
CA ARG A 576 -28.82 15.11 8.46
C ARG A 576 -28.63 15.90 7.16
N LEU A 577 -27.39 16.23 6.79
CA LEU A 577 -27.09 16.96 5.57
C LEU A 577 -27.48 16.13 4.33
N ARG A 578 -27.11 14.83 4.32
CA ARG A 578 -27.48 13.87 3.26
C ARG A 578 -28.99 13.74 3.10
N ALA A 579 -29.71 13.57 4.20
CA ALA A 579 -31.16 13.43 4.19
C ALA A 579 -31.84 14.71 3.67
N ARG A 580 -31.35 15.88 4.07
CA ARG A 580 -31.88 17.17 3.60
C ARG A 580 -31.66 17.39 2.11
N ALA A 581 -30.48 17.05 1.59
CA ALA A 581 -30.18 17.13 0.16
C ALA A 581 -31.06 16.16 -0.67
N ALA A 582 -31.29 14.96 -0.16
CA ALA A 582 -32.20 14.00 -0.76
C ALA A 582 -33.66 14.52 -0.81
N GLU A 583 -34.13 15.15 0.24
CA GLU A 583 -35.45 15.79 0.31
C GLU A 583 -35.58 16.94 -0.69
N LEU A 584 -34.61 17.85 -0.73
CA LEU A 584 -34.62 19.01 -1.63
C LEU A 584 -34.58 18.63 -3.10
N THR A 585 -33.89 17.57 -3.45
CA THR A 585 -33.81 17.09 -4.84
C THR A 585 -35.03 16.22 -5.22
N GLY A 586 -35.69 15.59 -4.25
CA GLY A 586 -36.70 14.57 -4.49
C GLY A 586 -36.13 13.24 -5.02
N HIS A 587 -34.81 13.04 -4.93
CA HIS A 587 -34.10 11.92 -5.47
C HIS A 587 -33.21 11.24 -4.42
N PRO A 588 -33.76 10.48 -3.47
CA PRO A 588 -33.00 9.83 -2.43
C PRO A 588 -31.98 8.81 -2.95
N GLU A 589 -32.20 8.25 -4.16
CA GLU A 589 -31.29 7.35 -4.82
C GLU A 589 -29.95 8.00 -5.23
N TRP A 590 -29.88 9.32 -5.34
CA TRP A 590 -28.64 10.03 -5.62
C TRP A 590 -27.70 10.15 -4.42
N TYR A 591 -28.21 9.85 -3.23
CA TYR A 591 -27.50 9.99 -1.94
C TYR A 591 -27.28 8.64 -1.26
N ARG A 592 -27.14 7.60 -2.05
CA ARG A 592 -26.71 6.25 -1.66
C ARG A 592 -26.03 5.55 -2.83
N ALA A 593 -25.22 4.56 -2.54
CA ALA A 593 -24.61 3.74 -3.58
C ALA A 593 -25.66 2.91 -4.34
N PRO A 594 -25.46 2.67 -5.63
CA PRO A 594 -26.34 1.79 -6.40
C PRO A 594 -26.27 0.36 -5.87
N GLU A 595 -27.39 -0.36 -5.90
CA GLU A 595 -27.45 -1.77 -5.49
C GLU A 595 -26.75 -2.69 -6.49
N ALA A 596 -26.79 -2.35 -7.77
CA ALA A 596 -26.14 -3.10 -8.83
C ALA A 596 -24.73 -2.55 -9.11
N PHE A 597 -23.80 -3.45 -9.35
CA PHE A 597 -22.48 -3.06 -9.84
C PHE A 597 -22.55 -2.66 -11.30
N THR A 598 -21.97 -1.52 -11.63
CA THR A 598 -21.83 -1.04 -13.02
C THR A 598 -20.55 -1.55 -13.68
N ARG A 599 -19.58 -2.02 -12.86
CA ARG A 599 -18.34 -2.66 -13.26
C ARG A 599 -18.17 -3.92 -12.43
N ASP A 600 -17.97 -5.08 -13.07
CA ASP A 600 -17.73 -6.37 -12.40
C ASP A 600 -16.65 -7.10 -13.22
N LEU A 601 -15.50 -7.28 -12.62
CA LEU A 601 -14.30 -7.83 -13.24
C LEU A 601 -13.96 -9.12 -12.54
N ARG A 602 -13.84 -10.21 -13.30
CA ARG A 602 -13.60 -11.56 -12.80
C ARG A 602 -12.44 -12.17 -13.56
N THR A 603 -11.42 -12.55 -12.83
CA THR A 603 -10.23 -13.17 -13.41
C THR A 603 -9.94 -14.48 -12.71
N GLU A 604 -9.77 -15.54 -13.48
CA GLU A 604 -9.42 -16.89 -13.04
C GLU A 604 -8.04 -17.23 -13.57
N GLU A 605 -7.15 -17.72 -12.71
CA GLU A 605 -5.83 -18.25 -13.06
C GLU A 605 -5.73 -19.72 -12.62
N LYS A 606 -5.55 -20.63 -13.58
CA LYS A 606 -5.32 -22.04 -13.33
C LYS A 606 -3.87 -22.41 -13.59
N SER A 607 -3.15 -22.74 -12.52
CA SER A 607 -1.72 -23.09 -12.60
C SER A 607 -1.50 -24.57 -12.30
N THR A 608 -0.75 -25.24 -13.17
CA THR A 608 -0.26 -26.59 -12.96
C THR A 608 1.25 -26.57 -12.94
N GLY A 609 1.87 -27.09 -11.89
CA GLY A 609 3.32 -27.10 -11.73
C GLY A 609 3.86 -28.47 -11.30
N GLY A 610 5.13 -28.69 -11.63
CA GLY A 610 5.89 -29.84 -11.15
C GLY A 610 7.36 -29.50 -10.99
N TYR A 611 8.02 -30.09 -10.01
CA TYR A 611 9.43 -29.81 -9.74
C TYR A 611 10.23 -31.03 -9.33
N MET A 612 11.55 -30.92 -9.53
CA MET A 612 12.57 -31.82 -9.00
C MET A 612 13.77 -30.99 -8.51
N GLN A 613 14.30 -31.34 -7.34
CA GLN A 613 15.47 -30.68 -6.76
C GLN A 613 16.40 -31.75 -6.15
N TYR A 614 17.64 -31.76 -6.57
CA TYR A 614 18.68 -32.62 -6.03
C TYR A 614 19.47 -31.87 -4.98
N THR A 615 19.66 -32.45 -3.81
CA THR A 615 20.45 -31.90 -2.71
C THR A 615 21.59 -32.84 -2.36
N THR A 616 22.79 -32.32 -2.07
CA THR A 616 23.93 -33.14 -1.64
C THR A 616 24.94 -32.32 -0.86
N THR A 617 25.66 -32.99 0.05
CA THR A 617 26.82 -32.43 0.77
C THR A 617 28.10 -33.16 0.37
N PHE A 618 29.06 -32.44 -0.18
CA PHE A 618 30.42 -32.93 -0.42
C PHE A 618 31.27 -32.69 0.82
N ASN A 619 31.56 -33.76 1.56
CA ASN A 619 32.34 -33.71 2.82
C ASN A 619 33.85 -33.58 2.51
N TRP A 620 34.27 -32.40 1.98
CA TRP A 620 35.66 -32.04 1.80
C TRP A 620 36.23 -31.43 3.08
N SER A 621 37.50 -30.97 3.03
CA SER A 621 38.05 -30.20 4.14
C SER A 621 37.29 -28.91 4.45
N MET A 622 36.55 -28.41 3.52
CA MET A 622 35.52 -27.40 3.62
C MET A 622 34.24 -28.02 3.04
N PRO A 623 33.25 -28.37 3.84
CA PRO A 623 32.02 -28.95 3.36
C PRO A 623 31.33 -28.03 2.35
N LEU A 624 30.89 -28.60 1.23
CA LEU A 624 30.11 -27.91 0.21
C LEU A 624 28.71 -28.51 0.12
N ASN A 625 27.72 -27.75 0.53
CA ASN A 625 26.31 -28.08 0.37
C ASN A 625 25.82 -27.53 -0.97
N LEU A 626 25.15 -28.37 -1.76
CA LEU A 626 24.67 -28.03 -3.10
C LEU A 626 23.21 -28.43 -3.23
N ALA A 627 22.36 -27.54 -3.75
CA ALA A 627 21.02 -27.81 -4.20
C ALA A 627 20.83 -27.34 -5.64
N ALA A 628 20.37 -28.23 -6.51
CA ALA A 628 20.09 -27.92 -7.91
C ALA A 628 18.71 -28.42 -8.30
N GLY A 629 17.85 -27.54 -8.77
CA GLY A 629 16.48 -27.89 -9.08
C GLY A 629 15.94 -27.24 -10.33
N VAL A 630 14.79 -27.71 -10.76
CA VAL A 630 14.01 -27.10 -11.84
C VAL A 630 12.52 -27.30 -11.54
N ARG A 631 11.74 -26.24 -11.78
CA ARG A 631 10.29 -26.24 -11.76
C ARG A 631 9.74 -25.93 -13.15
N TYR A 632 8.75 -26.66 -13.57
CA TYR A 632 7.90 -26.30 -14.71
C TYR A 632 6.55 -25.80 -14.17
N GLU A 633 6.06 -24.70 -14.74
CA GLU A 633 4.73 -24.19 -14.42
C GLU A 633 4.03 -23.66 -15.67
N LYS A 634 2.76 -24.08 -15.85
CA LYS A 634 1.84 -23.57 -16.86
C LYS A 634 0.66 -22.89 -16.18
N THR A 635 0.30 -21.68 -16.64
CA THR A 635 -0.85 -20.92 -16.15
C THR A 635 -1.77 -20.54 -17.31
N GLU A 636 -3.07 -20.77 -17.13
CA GLU A 636 -4.14 -20.34 -18.02
C GLU A 636 -4.92 -19.21 -17.33
N VAL A 637 -5.14 -18.11 -18.06
CA VAL A 637 -5.82 -16.91 -17.54
C VAL A 637 -7.12 -16.70 -18.28
N THR A 638 -8.22 -16.59 -17.57
CA THR A 638 -9.54 -16.22 -18.11
C THR A 638 -10.02 -14.94 -17.42
N SER A 639 -10.25 -13.87 -18.16
CA SER A 639 -10.75 -12.61 -17.62
C SER A 639 -12.09 -12.24 -18.25
N SER A 640 -13.11 -12.04 -17.42
CA SER A 640 -14.46 -11.63 -17.82
C SER A 640 -14.79 -10.27 -17.19
N ALA A 641 -15.10 -9.28 -18.00
CA ALA A 641 -15.38 -7.92 -17.56
C ALA A 641 -16.81 -7.51 -17.92
N LEU A 642 -17.58 -7.06 -16.93
CA LEU A 642 -18.83 -6.35 -17.15
C LEU A 642 -18.49 -4.87 -17.28
N VAL A 643 -18.62 -4.34 -18.49
CA VAL A 643 -18.27 -2.94 -18.77
C VAL A 643 -19.47 -2.20 -19.37
N PRO A 644 -19.76 -0.97 -18.91
CA PRO A 644 -20.83 -0.17 -19.48
C PRO A 644 -20.46 0.28 -20.90
N THR A 645 -21.38 0.15 -21.84
CA THR A 645 -21.22 0.67 -23.18
C THR A 645 -21.51 2.18 -23.19
N ALA A 646 -20.51 3.01 -23.49
CA ALA A 646 -20.74 4.44 -23.58
C ALA A 646 -21.55 4.79 -24.87
N THR A 647 -22.60 5.59 -24.68
CA THR A 647 -23.58 5.91 -25.74
C THR A 647 -23.59 7.38 -26.19
N GLY A 648 -22.90 8.26 -25.42
CA GLY A 648 -22.86 9.68 -25.77
C GLY A 648 -22.12 10.50 -24.71
N ILE A 649 -21.88 11.77 -25.00
CA ILE A 649 -21.25 12.74 -24.10
C ILE A 649 -22.17 13.92 -23.87
N SER A 650 -22.40 14.27 -22.62
CA SER A 650 -23.20 15.41 -22.19
C SER A 650 -22.33 16.39 -21.38
N TRP A 651 -22.28 17.65 -21.79
CA TRP A 651 -21.58 18.71 -21.07
C TRP A 651 -22.47 19.26 -19.97
N SER A 652 -22.18 18.94 -18.73
CA SER A 652 -23.03 19.19 -17.56
C SER A 652 -22.57 20.35 -16.67
N ALA A 653 -21.27 20.61 -16.54
CA ALA A 653 -20.71 21.68 -15.74
C ALA A 653 -19.54 22.36 -16.47
N ALA A 654 -18.93 23.42 -15.92
CA ALA A 654 -17.94 24.26 -16.59
C ALA A 654 -16.89 23.46 -17.39
N ASN A 655 -16.04 22.71 -16.73
CA ASN A 655 -15.01 21.87 -17.36
C ASN A 655 -15.35 20.37 -17.33
N GLU A 656 -16.59 20.01 -17.04
CA GLU A 656 -16.99 18.61 -16.85
C GLU A 656 -18.08 18.20 -17.84
N LEU A 657 -17.75 17.15 -18.57
CA LEU A 657 -18.67 16.43 -19.40
C LEU A 657 -18.87 15.04 -18.80
N ASN A 658 -20.06 14.47 -18.96
CA ASN A 658 -20.37 13.13 -18.47
C ASN A 658 -20.59 12.18 -19.65
N LEU A 659 -20.04 10.97 -19.55
CA LEU A 659 -20.44 9.87 -20.40
C LEU A 659 -21.84 9.39 -20.04
N ASN A 660 -22.64 9.18 -21.05
CA ASN A 660 -23.90 8.47 -20.93
C ASN A 660 -23.64 7.00 -21.23
N PHE A 661 -24.04 6.11 -20.33
CA PHE A 661 -23.85 4.68 -20.47
C PHE A 661 -25.20 3.98 -20.82
N GLY A 662 -25.11 2.95 -21.64
CA GLY A 662 -26.16 1.98 -21.88
C GLY A 662 -26.07 0.79 -20.95
N GLU A 663 -26.83 -0.27 -21.26
CA GLU A 663 -26.78 -1.51 -20.49
C GLU A 663 -25.38 -2.15 -20.57
N PRO A 664 -24.83 -2.60 -19.42
CA PRO A 664 -23.53 -3.24 -19.40
C PRO A 664 -23.59 -4.68 -19.94
N GLY A 665 -22.49 -5.15 -20.53
CA GLY A 665 -22.33 -6.51 -21.03
C GLY A 665 -21.01 -7.14 -20.58
N PHE A 666 -20.96 -8.49 -20.47
CA PHE A 666 -19.74 -9.21 -20.20
C PHE A 666 -18.96 -9.49 -21.49
N ALA A 667 -17.69 -9.12 -21.50
CA ALA A 667 -16.69 -9.55 -22.49
C ALA A 667 -15.68 -10.47 -21.80
N THR A 668 -15.23 -11.56 -22.46
CA THR A 668 -14.30 -12.54 -21.89
C THR A 668 -13.09 -12.71 -22.78
N LEU A 669 -11.91 -12.41 -22.24
CA LEU A 669 -10.62 -12.60 -22.88
C LEU A 669 -9.82 -13.71 -22.18
N ARG A 670 -8.86 -14.31 -22.90
CA ARG A 670 -8.02 -15.41 -22.37
C ARG A 670 -6.56 -15.21 -22.74
N GLY A 671 -5.70 -15.73 -21.88
CA GLY A 671 -4.26 -15.80 -22.09
C GLY A 671 -3.69 -17.08 -21.48
N GLU A 672 -2.48 -17.44 -21.85
CA GLU A 672 -1.73 -18.54 -21.26
C GLU A 672 -0.24 -18.25 -21.36
N TYR A 673 0.52 -18.83 -20.39
CA TYR A 673 1.98 -18.82 -20.41
C TYR A 673 2.54 -20.05 -19.68
N ASP A 674 3.77 -20.43 -20.01
CA ASP A 674 4.50 -21.49 -19.33
C ASP A 674 5.99 -21.17 -19.22
N TYR A 675 6.63 -21.65 -18.14
CA TYR A 675 8.04 -21.40 -17.84
C TYR A 675 8.72 -22.60 -17.21
N TRP A 676 10.01 -22.76 -17.56
CA TRP A 676 10.96 -23.62 -16.86
C TRP A 676 11.85 -22.76 -15.97
N LEU A 677 11.86 -23.00 -14.67
CA LEU A 677 12.48 -22.16 -13.65
C LEU A 677 13.59 -22.94 -12.95
N PRO A 678 14.85 -22.84 -13.42
CA PRO A 678 16.00 -23.47 -12.78
C PRO A 678 16.41 -22.73 -11.50
N ASN A 679 16.96 -23.48 -10.53
CA ASN A 679 17.65 -22.93 -9.36
C ASN A 679 18.92 -23.72 -9.04
N LEU A 680 19.91 -23.03 -8.49
CA LEU A 680 21.16 -23.58 -8.01
C LEU A 680 21.61 -22.79 -6.76
N ASP A 681 21.71 -23.49 -5.63
CA ASP A 681 22.26 -22.94 -4.40
C ASP A 681 23.51 -23.71 -3.98
N ALA A 682 24.54 -23.00 -3.58
CA ALA A 682 25.80 -23.56 -3.09
C ALA A 682 26.20 -22.85 -1.79
N SER A 683 26.50 -23.62 -0.75
CA SER A 683 26.98 -23.12 0.53
C SER A 683 28.28 -23.81 0.91
N LEU A 684 29.35 -23.03 1.05
CA LEU A 684 30.68 -23.51 1.42
C LEU A 684 30.98 -23.13 2.86
N ASP A 685 31.15 -24.13 3.73
CA ASP A 685 31.55 -23.96 5.11
C ASP A 685 33.10 -23.81 5.16
N ILE A 686 33.59 -22.55 5.11
CA ILE A 686 35.01 -22.26 5.15
C ILE A 686 35.60 -22.68 6.51
N THR A 687 34.86 -22.43 7.55
CA THR A 687 35.08 -22.91 8.93
C THR A 687 33.73 -23.16 9.59
N ASP A 688 33.70 -23.77 10.75
CA ASP A 688 32.47 -23.95 11.54
C ASP A 688 31.71 -22.64 11.84
N SER A 689 32.34 -21.50 11.66
CA SER A 689 31.79 -20.18 11.95
C SER A 689 31.72 -19.25 10.73
N ILE A 690 32.23 -19.65 9.56
CA ILE A 690 32.27 -18.82 8.37
C ILE A 690 31.66 -19.58 7.20
N ILE A 691 30.61 -19.02 6.60
CA ILE A 691 29.88 -19.59 5.48
C ILE A 691 29.96 -18.61 4.31
N LEU A 692 30.23 -19.14 3.11
CA LEU A 692 30.09 -18.42 1.85
C LEU A 692 28.98 -19.07 1.04
N ARG A 693 27.95 -18.28 0.66
CA ARG A 693 26.81 -18.75 -0.15
C ARG A 693 26.82 -18.10 -1.52
N GLY A 694 26.45 -18.86 -2.52
CA GLY A 694 26.18 -18.37 -3.87
C GLY A 694 24.90 -19.02 -4.40
N SER A 695 24.00 -18.22 -4.98
CA SER A 695 22.74 -18.71 -5.53
C SER A 695 22.50 -18.14 -6.92
N TYR A 696 21.95 -18.96 -7.80
CA TYR A 696 21.36 -18.56 -9.07
C TYR A 696 19.95 -19.13 -9.15
N SER A 697 18.97 -18.32 -9.53
CA SER A 697 17.60 -18.81 -9.73
C SER A 697 16.87 -17.96 -10.76
N GLN A 698 15.97 -18.62 -11.51
CA GLN A 698 14.99 -17.92 -12.33
C GLN A 698 13.61 -18.02 -11.67
N THR A 699 12.91 -16.91 -11.59
CA THR A 699 11.54 -16.85 -11.09
C THR A 699 10.66 -15.93 -11.92
N ILE A 700 9.34 -16.03 -11.75
CA ILE A 700 8.38 -15.13 -12.40
C ILE A 700 7.62 -14.28 -11.39
N GLY A 701 7.23 -13.07 -11.82
CA GLY A 701 6.27 -12.21 -11.13
C GLY A 701 4.98 -12.11 -11.95
N ARG A 702 3.87 -12.52 -11.37
CA ARG A 702 2.58 -12.49 -12.07
C ARG A 702 2.13 -11.05 -12.28
N PRO A 703 1.52 -10.71 -13.43
CA PRO A 703 0.92 -9.38 -13.64
C PRO A 703 -0.13 -9.09 -12.56
N GLY A 704 -0.25 -7.82 -12.17
CA GLY A 704 -1.29 -7.38 -11.24
C GLY A 704 -2.70 -7.70 -11.74
N TRP A 705 -3.67 -7.85 -10.85
CA TRP A 705 -5.06 -8.10 -11.27
C TRP A 705 -5.59 -7.00 -12.17
N ALA A 706 -5.23 -5.74 -11.89
CA ALA A 706 -5.60 -4.60 -12.75
C ALA A 706 -5.02 -4.71 -14.15
N ASP A 707 -3.85 -5.32 -14.29
CA ASP A 707 -3.14 -5.43 -15.57
C ASP A 707 -3.77 -6.47 -16.50
N ILE A 708 -4.28 -7.57 -15.95
CA ILE A 708 -4.84 -8.69 -16.71
C ILE A 708 -6.37 -8.67 -16.85
N GLN A 709 -7.04 -7.69 -16.30
CA GLN A 709 -8.47 -7.51 -16.49
C GLN A 709 -8.78 -7.23 -17.97
N GLY A 710 -9.61 -8.05 -18.58
CA GLY A 710 -10.10 -7.79 -19.93
C GLY A 710 -11.08 -6.59 -19.97
N GLY A 711 -11.22 -6.01 -21.16
CA GLY A 711 -12.13 -4.89 -21.40
C GLY A 711 -11.53 -3.51 -21.13
N ARG A 712 -12.10 -2.51 -21.80
CA ARG A 712 -11.75 -1.09 -21.63
C ARG A 712 -12.85 -0.39 -20.87
N THR A 713 -12.47 0.28 -19.80
CA THR A 713 -13.39 1.09 -19.01
C THR A 713 -13.09 2.56 -19.24
N LEU A 714 -14.09 3.33 -19.63
CA LEU A 714 -13.99 4.78 -19.74
C LEU A 714 -14.50 5.41 -18.43
N ASP A 715 -13.80 6.42 -17.96
CA ASP A 715 -14.22 7.18 -16.78
C ASP A 715 -15.46 8.02 -17.09
N GLN A 716 -16.37 8.10 -16.13
CA GLN A 716 -17.64 8.80 -16.31
C GLN A 716 -17.45 10.30 -16.61
N ILE A 717 -16.45 10.91 -15.96
CA ILE A 717 -16.17 12.33 -16.16
C ILE A 717 -15.17 12.51 -17.28
N VAL A 718 -15.57 13.28 -18.27
CA VAL A 718 -14.74 13.72 -19.39
C VAL A 718 -14.45 15.20 -19.21
N ARG A 719 -13.23 15.62 -19.41
CA ARG A 719 -12.84 17.02 -19.35
C ARG A 719 -12.89 17.67 -20.75
N VAL A 720 -12.79 19.00 -20.77
CA VAL A 720 -12.74 19.75 -22.05
C VAL A 720 -11.51 19.35 -22.89
N ASP A 721 -10.44 18.95 -22.26
CA ASP A 721 -9.20 18.46 -22.90
C ASP A 721 -9.20 16.94 -23.18
N GLY A 722 -10.28 16.24 -22.91
CA GLY A 722 -10.48 14.82 -23.19
C GLY A 722 -10.89 14.00 -21.97
N GLY A 723 -11.22 12.74 -22.23
CA GLY A 723 -11.54 11.74 -21.21
C GLY A 723 -10.34 10.90 -20.82
N THR A 724 -10.56 10.07 -19.80
CA THR A 724 -9.62 9.05 -19.36
C THR A 724 -10.29 7.68 -19.32
N GLY A 725 -9.50 6.64 -19.16
CA GLY A 725 -9.98 5.28 -19.03
C GLY A 725 -8.83 4.32 -18.73
N THR A 726 -9.18 3.07 -18.45
CA THR A 726 -8.24 2.00 -18.18
C THR A 726 -8.56 0.78 -19.01
N GLN A 727 -7.55 0.00 -19.37
CA GLN A 727 -7.68 -1.26 -20.06
C GLN A 727 -6.68 -2.25 -19.49
N GLY A 728 -7.10 -3.51 -19.27
CA GLY A 728 -6.21 -4.61 -18.93
C GLY A 728 -5.98 -5.55 -20.10
N ASP A 729 -4.97 -6.43 -19.99
CA ASP A 729 -4.61 -7.40 -21.01
C ASP A 729 -4.26 -8.76 -20.38
N PRO A 730 -5.13 -9.80 -20.44
CA PRO A 730 -4.83 -11.13 -19.89
C PRO A 730 -3.74 -11.88 -20.66
N SER A 731 -3.29 -11.38 -21.83
CA SER A 731 -2.20 -11.95 -22.60
C SER A 731 -0.81 -11.42 -22.22
N LEU A 732 -0.74 -10.51 -21.23
CA LEU A 732 0.52 -10.04 -20.69
C LEU A 732 1.38 -11.20 -20.19
N LYS A 733 2.66 -11.14 -20.54
CA LYS A 733 3.65 -12.07 -20.01
C LYS A 733 4.04 -11.67 -18.60
N PRO A 734 4.21 -12.64 -17.69
CA PRO A 734 4.83 -12.38 -16.39
C PRO A 734 6.21 -11.74 -16.55
N LEU A 735 6.60 -10.98 -15.54
CA LEU A 735 8.00 -10.62 -15.38
C LEU A 735 8.81 -11.90 -15.20
N VAL A 736 9.97 -12.00 -15.83
CA VAL A 736 10.93 -13.07 -15.60
C VAL A 736 12.16 -12.45 -14.96
N SER A 737 12.62 -13.00 -13.86
CA SER A 737 13.82 -12.51 -13.18
C SER A 737 14.86 -13.59 -13.06
N ASP A 738 16.04 -13.31 -13.62
CA ASP A 738 17.28 -14.04 -13.36
C ASP A 738 17.95 -13.44 -12.13
N ASN A 739 18.05 -14.22 -11.06
CA ASN A 739 18.55 -13.76 -9.79
C ASN A 739 19.93 -14.36 -9.51
N PHE A 740 20.83 -13.52 -9.05
CA PHE A 740 22.16 -13.92 -8.60
C PHE A 740 22.41 -13.34 -7.22
N ASP A 741 22.79 -14.18 -6.26
CA ASP A 741 23.08 -13.81 -4.88
C ASP A 741 24.45 -14.34 -4.46
N LEU A 742 25.18 -13.53 -3.68
CA LEU A 742 26.43 -13.91 -3.03
C LEU A 742 26.42 -13.36 -1.62
N SER A 743 26.64 -14.24 -0.62
CA SER A 743 26.63 -13.86 0.82
C SER A 743 27.86 -14.41 1.53
N PHE A 744 28.49 -13.55 2.32
CA PHE A 744 29.51 -13.91 3.30
C PHE A 744 28.93 -13.76 4.69
N GLU A 745 29.03 -14.79 5.53
CA GLU A 745 28.45 -14.85 6.86
C GLU A 745 29.49 -15.32 7.87
N TRP A 746 29.63 -14.58 8.97
CA TRP A 746 30.56 -14.91 10.06
C TRP A 746 29.80 -14.97 11.39
N TYR A 747 29.63 -16.16 11.93
CA TYR A 747 28.98 -16.50 13.19
C TYR A 747 30.05 -16.62 14.28
N PHE A 748 30.47 -15.50 14.89
CA PHE A 748 31.64 -15.42 15.74
C PHE A 748 31.37 -15.73 17.23
N ALA A 749 30.11 -15.76 17.65
CA ALA A 749 29.68 -16.18 19.00
C ALA A 749 28.22 -16.65 18.98
N GLU A 750 27.77 -17.28 20.05
CA GLU A 750 26.37 -17.61 20.28
C GLU A 750 25.53 -16.34 20.16
N SER A 751 24.48 -16.34 19.38
CA SER A 751 23.62 -15.18 19.13
C SER A 751 24.32 -13.97 18.45
N SER A 752 25.49 -14.15 17.83
CA SER A 752 26.26 -13.04 17.25
C SER A 752 26.80 -13.37 15.87
N TYR A 753 26.47 -12.55 14.88
CA TYR A 753 26.98 -12.70 13.53
C TYR A 753 27.11 -11.36 12.79
N VAL A 754 27.87 -11.39 11.72
CA VAL A 754 27.97 -10.33 10.71
C VAL A 754 27.76 -10.99 9.36
N SER A 755 26.98 -10.38 8.49
CA SER A 755 26.87 -10.81 7.10
C SER A 755 26.92 -9.65 6.11
N VAL A 756 27.46 -9.93 4.94
CA VAL A 756 27.47 -9.02 3.78
C VAL A 756 26.99 -9.81 2.59
N GLY A 757 25.91 -9.35 1.97
CA GLY A 757 25.33 -9.95 0.79
C GLY A 757 25.34 -8.97 -0.39
N TYR A 758 25.57 -9.49 -1.58
CA TYR A 758 25.32 -8.83 -2.85
C TYR A 758 24.23 -9.59 -3.59
N PHE A 759 23.28 -8.88 -4.15
CA PHE A 759 22.25 -9.46 -4.99
C PHE A 759 22.12 -8.69 -6.31
N ARG A 760 21.73 -9.40 -7.35
CA ARG A 760 21.40 -8.85 -8.67
C ARG A 760 20.20 -9.57 -9.25
N LYS A 761 19.30 -8.81 -9.84
CA LYS A 761 18.09 -9.29 -10.52
C LYS A 761 18.07 -8.68 -11.92
N ASP A 762 18.18 -9.51 -12.95
CA ASP A 762 17.96 -9.11 -14.33
C ASP A 762 16.50 -9.46 -14.68
N ILE A 763 15.68 -8.45 -14.87
CA ILE A 763 14.22 -8.58 -15.01
C ILE A 763 13.85 -8.31 -16.47
N GLU A 764 13.25 -9.31 -17.10
CA GLU A 764 12.66 -9.22 -18.43
C GLU A 764 11.14 -9.00 -18.36
N ASN A 765 10.57 -8.45 -19.43
CA ASN A 765 9.13 -8.22 -19.58
C ASN A 765 8.57 -7.29 -18.48
N TYR A 766 9.32 -6.33 -17.97
CA TYR A 766 8.84 -5.43 -16.94
C TYR A 766 7.50 -4.83 -17.35
N ILE A 767 6.49 -4.97 -16.48
CA ILE A 767 5.13 -4.46 -16.70
C ILE A 767 5.08 -3.05 -16.16
N GLY A 768 5.11 -2.11 -17.06
CA GLY A 768 4.93 -0.71 -16.72
C GLY A 768 3.60 -0.21 -17.23
N THR A 769 3.27 1.01 -16.84
CA THR A 769 2.06 1.66 -17.29
C THR A 769 2.35 2.51 -18.52
N SER A 770 1.56 2.35 -19.54
CA SER A 770 1.59 3.13 -20.78
C SER A 770 0.26 3.84 -20.98
N GLN A 771 0.24 4.82 -21.86
CA GLN A 771 -0.98 5.53 -22.21
C GLN A 771 -1.15 5.53 -23.72
N ILE A 772 -2.33 5.13 -24.18
CA ILE A 772 -2.73 5.20 -25.57
C ILE A 772 -3.85 6.22 -25.75
N ILE A 773 -3.94 6.79 -26.92
CA ILE A 773 -5.02 7.73 -27.28
C ILE A 773 -6.08 6.95 -28.05
N ASP A 774 -7.31 6.93 -27.53
CA ASP A 774 -8.49 6.36 -28.16
C ASP A 774 -9.41 7.50 -28.65
N VAL A 775 -9.63 7.57 -29.97
CA VAL A 775 -10.47 8.60 -30.59
C VAL A 775 -11.85 8.04 -30.83
N GLY A 776 -12.85 8.63 -30.19
CA GLY A 776 -14.23 8.20 -30.24
C GLY A 776 -14.64 7.23 -29.15
N GLY A 777 -13.67 6.72 -28.37
CA GLY A 777 -13.90 5.72 -27.32
C GLY A 777 -14.29 4.34 -27.88
N SER A 778 -13.93 3.30 -27.14
CA SER A 778 -14.28 1.90 -27.46
C SER A 778 -14.29 1.04 -26.20
N ASP A 779 -14.76 -0.20 -26.29
CA ASP A 779 -14.58 -1.23 -25.25
C ASP A 779 -13.25 -2.00 -25.40
N GLY A 780 -12.41 -1.56 -26.34
CA GLY A 780 -11.17 -2.22 -26.74
C GLY A 780 -11.29 -2.97 -28.07
N GLU A 781 -12.50 -3.37 -28.48
CA GLU A 781 -12.81 -4.05 -29.74
C GLU A 781 -13.81 -3.24 -30.60
N THR A 782 -14.89 -2.77 -29.96
CA THR A 782 -16.00 -2.08 -30.68
C THR A 782 -15.90 -0.56 -30.51
N PRO A 783 -15.74 0.23 -31.56
CA PRO A 783 -15.76 1.68 -31.48
C PRO A 783 -17.13 2.23 -31.07
N PHE A 784 -17.16 3.14 -30.11
CA PHE A 784 -18.40 3.80 -29.66
C PHE A 784 -18.74 5.03 -30.49
N ASN A 785 -17.77 5.62 -31.20
CA ASN A 785 -17.93 6.84 -32.01
C ASN A 785 -18.52 8.01 -31.20
N LEU A 786 -18.01 8.24 -30.00
CA LEU A 786 -18.49 9.30 -29.11
C LEU A 786 -18.07 10.67 -29.61
N HIS A 787 -19.07 11.52 -29.88
CA HIS A 787 -18.90 12.91 -30.28
C HIS A 787 -18.92 13.84 -29.07
N THR A 788 -18.04 14.84 -29.08
CA THR A 788 -17.95 15.86 -28.02
C THR A 788 -18.43 17.22 -28.51
N PRO A 789 -19.22 17.98 -27.73
CA PRO A 789 -19.57 19.34 -28.08
C PRO A 789 -18.39 20.32 -28.14
N VAL A 790 -17.26 19.92 -27.55
CA VAL A 790 -16.01 20.72 -27.54
C VAL A 790 -15.44 20.78 -28.97
N GLY A 791 -15.20 21.98 -29.47
CA GLY A 791 -14.77 22.20 -30.84
C GLY A 791 -15.87 21.97 -31.91
N GLY A 792 -17.11 21.65 -31.50
CA GLY A 792 -18.24 21.46 -32.37
C GLY A 792 -18.86 22.76 -32.90
N GLY A 793 -19.96 22.65 -33.65
CA GLY A 793 -20.58 23.78 -34.30
C GLY A 793 -21.01 24.91 -33.35
N TYR A 794 -21.64 24.58 -32.24
CA TYR A 794 -22.05 25.57 -31.21
C TYR A 794 -20.86 26.17 -30.48
N TRP A 795 -19.81 25.39 -30.20
CA TRP A 795 -18.56 25.87 -29.62
C TRP A 795 -17.93 26.94 -30.51
N ASN A 796 -17.79 26.63 -31.80
CA ASN A 796 -17.19 27.56 -32.76
C ASN A 796 -18.03 28.84 -32.93
N ALA A 797 -19.35 28.75 -32.80
CA ALA A 797 -20.24 29.91 -32.79
C ALA A 797 -20.00 30.81 -31.58
N ALA A 798 -19.73 30.25 -30.38
CA ALA A 798 -19.39 31.02 -29.19
C ALA A 798 -18.04 31.76 -29.35
N LEU A 799 -17.02 31.09 -29.89
CA LEU A 799 -15.73 31.72 -30.21
C LEU A 799 -15.88 32.88 -31.21
N ALA A 800 -16.67 32.67 -32.26
CA ALA A 800 -16.95 33.72 -33.28
C ALA A 800 -17.70 34.92 -32.69
N ASN A 801 -18.38 34.76 -31.57
CA ASN A 801 -19.11 35.82 -30.87
C ASN A 801 -18.35 36.37 -29.63
N GLY A 802 -17.05 36.16 -29.54
CA GLY A 802 -16.12 36.85 -28.59
C GLY A 802 -15.83 36.09 -27.32
N CYS A 803 -16.27 34.85 -27.12
CA CYS A 803 -15.80 34.02 -26.01
C CYS A 803 -14.36 33.59 -26.26
N PRO A 804 -13.42 33.84 -25.31
CA PRO A 804 -12.07 33.30 -25.41
C PRO A 804 -12.08 31.76 -25.39
N GLN A 805 -11.18 31.12 -26.15
CA GLN A 805 -11.08 29.66 -26.20
C GLN A 805 -10.78 29.03 -24.83
N ALA A 806 -10.04 29.71 -23.99
CA ALA A 806 -9.73 29.28 -22.64
C ALA A 806 -10.87 29.49 -21.64
N ASP A 807 -11.88 30.30 -21.99
CA ASP A 807 -13.03 30.58 -21.11
C ASP A 807 -14.22 29.66 -21.41
N VAL A 808 -14.12 28.45 -20.89
CA VAL A 808 -15.16 27.41 -21.09
C VAL A 808 -16.51 27.79 -20.47
N VAL A 809 -16.51 28.63 -19.43
CA VAL A 809 -17.73 29.13 -18.79
C VAL A 809 -18.45 30.11 -19.72
N CYS A 810 -17.73 31.07 -20.34
CA CYS A 810 -18.29 31.94 -21.37
C CYS A 810 -18.89 31.13 -22.50
N ILE A 811 -18.14 30.15 -23.03
CA ILE A 811 -18.60 29.32 -24.17
C ILE A 811 -19.87 28.57 -23.82
N ARG A 812 -19.89 27.91 -22.65
CA ARG A 812 -21.05 27.15 -22.18
C ARG A 812 -22.27 28.05 -21.94
N ASN A 813 -22.10 29.20 -21.27
CA ASN A 813 -23.16 30.18 -21.06
C ASN A 813 -23.70 30.71 -22.37
N TYR A 814 -22.85 31.01 -23.36
CA TYR A 814 -23.25 31.44 -24.67
C TYR A 814 -24.09 30.37 -25.37
N ILE A 815 -23.66 29.11 -25.37
CA ILE A 815 -24.39 28.00 -26.02
C ILE A 815 -25.78 27.80 -25.39
N LEU A 816 -25.81 27.68 -24.04
CA LEU A 816 -27.08 27.49 -23.32
C LEU A 816 -28.04 28.69 -23.47
N GLY A 817 -27.48 29.90 -23.60
CA GLY A 817 -28.27 31.12 -23.80
C GLY A 817 -28.83 31.28 -25.19
N ASN A 818 -28.07 30.97 -26.26
CA ASN A 818 -28.43 31.28 -27.63
C ASN A 818 -28.97 30.09 -28.43
N PHE A 819 -28.69 28.85 -28.00
CA PHE A 819 -29.09 27.64 -28.71
C PHE A 819 -30.07 26.76 -27.92
N ASN A 820 -30.69 27.27 -26.86
CA ASN A 820 -31.69 26.51 -26.11
C ASN A 820 -32.83 26.00 -26.99
N GLY A 821 -33.13 24.69 -26.90
CA GLY A 821 -34.15 24.04 -27.72
C GLY A 821 -33.66 23.61 -29.10
N GLN A 822 -32.44 23.91 -29.50
CA GLN A 822 -31.79 23.35 -30.66
C GLN A 822 -31.29 21.91 -30.39
N PRO A 823 -31.05 21.09 -31.43
CA PRO A 823 -30.58 19.71 -31.21
C PRO A 823 -29.42 19.64 -30.23
N GLY A 824 -29.57 18.81 -29.19
CA GLY A 824 -28.55 18.58 -28.15
C GLY A 824 -28.43 19.66 -27.07
N VAL A 825 -29.16 20.79 -27.13
CA VAL A 825 -29.03 21.88 -26.17
C VAL A 825 -30.32 22.07 -25.34
N THR A 826 -30.21 21.86 -24.03
CA THR A 826 -31.30 22.03 -23.07
C THR A 826 -30.84 22.90 -21.89
N ARG A 827 -31.42 24.09 -21.79
CA ARG A 827 -31.19 24.97 -20.61
C ARG A 827 -32.22 24.67 -19.53
N THR A 828 -31.78 24.50 -18.29
CA THR A 828 -32.65 24.23 -17.14
C THR A 828 -32.82 25.43 -16.21
N GLY A 829 -31.88 26.40 -16.22
CA GLY A 829 -31.96 27.55 -15.34
C GLY A 829 -30.69 28.39 -15.31
N THR A 830 -30.41 28.89 -14.11
CA THR A 830 -29.18 29.67 -13.78
C THR A 830 -28.78 29.30 -12.36
N ASP A 831 -27.49 29.06 -12.14
CA ASP A 831 -26.94 28.70 -10.83
C ASP A 831 -26.76 29.91 -9.90
N ALA A 832 -26.29 29.70 -8.67
CA ALA A 832 -26.04 30.75 -7.68
C ALA A 832 -24.95 31.75 -8.11
N ASN A 833 -24.06 31.36 -9.02
CA ASN A 833 -23.00 32.20 -9.59
C ASN A 833 -23.46 33.00 -10.81
N GLY A 834 -24.72 32.85 -11.24
CA GLY A 834 -25.24 33.50 -12.42
C GLY A 834 -24.97 32.76 -13.74
N ASN A 835 -24.36 31.57 -13.70
CA ASN A 835 -24.08 30.79 -14.89
C ASN A 835 -25.31 30.00 -15.35
N ALA A 836 -25.46 29.87 -16.66
CA ALA A 836 -26.52 29.06 -17.22
C ALA A 836 -26.35 27.57 -16.88
N THR A 837 -27.41 26.97 -16.35
CA THR A 837 -27.49 25.51 -16.10
C THR A 837 -28.22 24.80 -17.21
N GLY A 838 -27.83 23.56 -17.49
CA GLY A 838 -28.42 22.76 -18.57
C GLY A 838 -27.41 21.75 -19.11
N THR A 839 -27.81 21.09 -20.19
CA THR A 839 -27.06 20.03 -20.87
C THR A 839 -26.79 20.39 -22.33
N ILE A 840 -25.56 20.12 -22.78
CA ILE A 840 -25.17 20.23 -24.17
C ILE A 840 -24.62 18.86 -24.59
N ASN A 841 -25.36 18.15 -25.47
CA ASN A 841 -24.96 16.81 -25.91
C ASN A 841 -24.12 16.92 -27.19
N GLY A 842 -23.14 16.04 -27.35
CA GLY A 842 -22.38 15.88 -28.56
C GLY A 842 -23.29 15.42 -29.71
N LEU A 843 -23.15 16.04 -30.87
CA LEU A 843 -23.91 15.71 -32.09
C LEU A 843 -23.01 14.92 -33.04
N SER A 844 -23.59 14.12 -33.92
CA SER A 844 -22.85 13.38 -34.96
C SER A 844 -22.05 14.26 -35.93
N SER A 845 -22.33 15.55 -35.96
CA SER A 845 -21.57 16.55 -36.71
C SER A 845 -20.39 17.15 -35.94
N ASP A 846 -20.29 16.89 -34.63
CA ASP A 846 -19.23 17.41 -33.78
C ASP A 846 -18.01 16.51 -33.88
N PRO A 847 -16.82 16.96 -33.41
CA PRO A 847 -15.62 16.14 -33.35
C PRO A 847 -15.79 14.88 -32.51
N LEU A 848 -15.06 13.83 -32.83
CA LEU A 848 -14.91 12.67 -31.96
C LEU A 848 -14.12 13.06 -30.69
N ALA A 849 -14.56 12.57 -29.54
CA ALA A 849 -13.88 12.77 -28.29
C ALA A 849 -12.57 11.97 -28.24
N SER A 850 -11.58 12.50 -27.56
CA SER A 850 -10.30 11.83 -27.31
C SER A 850 -10.25 11.32 -25.87
N PHE A 851 -9.78 10.06 -25.70
CA PHE A 851 -9.60 9.43 -24.39
C PHE A 851 -8.15 9.00 -24.21
N ARG A 852 -7.58 9.31 -23.05
CA ARG A 852 -6.29 8.79 -22.62
C ARG A 852 -6.55 7.50 -21.85
N ILE A 853 -6.20 6.37 -22.45
CA ILE A 853 -6.40 5.03 -21.87
C ILE A 853 -5.11 4.58 -21.25
N THR A 854 -5.11 4.41 -19.97
CA THR A 854 -4.02 3.82 -19.22
C THR A 854 -4.06 2.30 -19.42
N THR A 855 -2.97 1.72 -19.91
CA THR A 855 -2.86 0.29 -20.23
C THR A 855 -1.51 -0.26 -19.78
N PRO A 856 -1.47 -1.48 -19.25
CA PRO A 856 -0.21 -2.16 -18.98
C PRO A 856 0.49 -2.58 -20.28
N ALA A 857 1.79 -2.72 -20.23
CA ALA A 857 2.58 -3.21 -21.35
C ALA A 857 3.90 -3.82 -20.89
N ASN A 858 4.30 -4.95 -21.49
CA ASN A 858 5.66 -5.48 -21.37
C ASN A 858 6.56 -4.68 -22.32
N LYS A 859 7.39 -3.80 -21.79
CA LYS A 859 8.11 -2.86 -22.65
C LYS A 859 9.60 -2.82 -22.48
N GLN A 860 10.13 -3.23 -21.35
CA GLN A 860 11.52 -2.96 -21.04
C GLN A 860 12.11 -4.04 -20.14
N ASP A 861 13.38 -4.34 -20.36
CA ASP A 861 14.17 -5.12 -19.44
C ASP A 861 14.90 -4.18 -18.50
N SER A 862 15.14 -4.62 -17.28
CA SER A 862 15.79 -3.81 -16.26
C SER A 862 16.72 -4.64 -15.40
N THR A 863 17.73 -4.00 -14.88
CA THR A 863 18.63 -4.57 -13.87
C THR A 863 18.42 -3.86 -12.55
N LEU A 864 18.32 -4.64 -11.50
CA LEU A 864 18.30 -4.21 -10.11
C LEU A 864 19.44 -4.90 -9.37
N ASP A 865 20.28 -4.16 -8.67
CA ASP A 865 21.30 -4.75 -7.81
C ASP A 865 21.43 -4.02 -6.48
N GLY A 866 22.10 -4.66 -5.50
CA GLY A 866 22.24 -4.04 -4.20
C GLY A 866 23.12 -4.82 -3.23
N TRP A 867 23.30 -4.20 -2.07
CA TRP A 867 24.08 -4.74 -0.97
C TRP A 867 23.26 -4.79 0.30
N GLU A 868 23.39 -5.89 1.05
CA GLU A 868 22.78 -6.09 2.36
C GLU A 868 23.89 -6.28 3.42
N PHE A 869 23.85 -5.47 4.47
CA PHE A 869 24.76 -5.55 5.60
C PHE A 869 23.95 -5.87 6.85
N ASN A 870 24.39 -6.87 7.60
CA ASN A 870 23.74 -7.23 8.87
C ASN A 870 24.81 -7.40 9.97
N VAL A 871 24.45 -6.96 11.17
CA VAL A 871 25.20 -7.24 12.38
C VAL A 871 24.21 -7.52 13.51
N GLN A 872 24.48 -8.59 14.25
CA GLN A 872 23.81 -8.91 15.50
C GLN A 872 24.87 -9.29 16.52
N HIS A 873 24.80 -8.70 17.71
CA HIS A 873 25.75 -8.99 18.76
C HIS A 873 25.11 -8.89 20.16
N VAL A 874 25.35 -9.89 20.98
CA VAL A 874 25.01 -9.92 22.40
C VAL A 874 26.29 -9.75 23.20
N PHE A 875 26.34 -8.74 24.06
CA PHE A 875 27.55 -8.38 24.83
C PHE A 875 27.74 -9.28 26.05
N GLY A 876 28.07 -10.54 25.82
CA GLY A 876 28.29 -11.52 26.86
C GLY A 876 27.10 -11.63 27.83
N GLU A 877 27.36 -11.65 29.14
CA GLU A 877 26.36 -11.77 30.19
C GLU A 877 25.84 -10.40 30.70
N THR A 878 26.10 -9.32 29.97
CA THR A 878 25.69 -7.96 30.39
C THR A 878 24.18 -7.74 30.31
N GLY A 879 23.48 -8.51 29.46
CA GLY A 879 22.09 -8.33 29.10
C GLY A 879 21.88 -7.38 27.90
N PHE A 880 22.88 -6.60 27.50
CA PHE A 880 22.79 -5.70 26.35
C PHE A 880 23.05 -6.42 25.03
N GLY A 881 22.38 -5.98 23.98
CA GLY A 881 22.69 -6.40 22.62
C GLY A 881 22.26 -5.37 21.58
N VAL A 882 22.70 -5.62 20.37
CA VAL A 882 22.43 -4.79 19.19
C VAL A 882 22.13 -5.68 17.99
N ALA A 883 21.13 -5.29 17.21
CA ALA A 883 20.92 -5.79 15.86
C ALA A 883 20.75 -4.60 14.91
N ALA A 884 21.47 -4.61 13.80
CA ALA A 884 21.38 -3.54 12.81
C ALA A 884 21.52 -4.12 11.40
N ASN A 885 20.83 -3.50 10.46
CA ASN A 885 21.02 -3.79 9.05
C ASN A 885 20.97 -2.50 8.23
N TYR A 886 21.57 -2.59 7.05
CA TYR A 886 21.53 -1.54 6.04
C TYR A 886 21.47 -2.19 4.66
N THR A 887 20.55 -1.73 3.83
CA THR A 887 20.37 -2.21 2.47
C THR A 887 20.52 -1.05 1.50
N ILE A 888 21.33 -1.22 0.49
CA ILE A 888 21.51 -0.31 -0.64
C ILE A 888 20.91 -0.99 -1.85
N VAL A 889 20.06 -0.29 -2.58
CA VAL A 889 19.42 -0.81 -3.80
C VAL A 889 19.52 0.21 -4.90
N ASP A 890 19.92 -0.21 -6.10
CA ASP A 890 20.02 0.65 -7.29
C ASP A 890 19.44 -0.02 -8.52
N SER A 891 18.85 0.79 -9.41
CA SER A 891 18.41 0.38 -10.75
C SER A 891 18.64 1.53 -11.72
N PRO A 892 19.75 1.54 -12.46
CA PRO A 892 20.12 2.67 -13.30
C PRO A 892 19.20 2.87 -14.52
N ASP A 893 18.47 1.85 -14.94
CA ASP A 893 17.75 1.81 -16.20
C ASP A 893 16.32 2.34 -16.12
N LEU A 894 15.72 2.39 -14.94
CA LEU A 894 14.31 2.72 -14.70
C LEU A 894 14.13 3.91 -13.74
N ASN A 895 14.87 4.99 -13.96
CA ASN A 895 14.71 6.22 -13.21
C ASN A 895 13.65 7.13 -13.87
N TYR A 896 12.81 7.76 -13.07
CA TYR A 896 11.87 8.76 -13.54
C TYR A 896 12.57 10.11 -13.78
N ASP A 897 12.47 10.65 -15.00
CA ASP A 897 13.01 11.97 -15.33
C ASP A 897 11.94 13.05 -15.09
N ASN A 898 12.11 13.83 -14.03
CA ASN A 898 11.20 14.91 -13.67
C ASN A 898 11.15 16.04 -14.72
N ALA A 899 12.16 16.16 -15.58
CA ALA A 899 12.24 17.18 -16.64
C ALA A 899 11.61 16.73 -17.98
N VAL A 900 10.95 15.57 -18.01
CA VAL A 900 10.26 15.05 -19.20
C VAL A 900 8.77 14.90 -18.90
N LEU A 901 7.91 15.44 -19.79
CA LEU A 901 6.45 15.25 -19.74
C LEU A 901 6.02 13.96 -20.45
N GLY A 902 4.87 13.44 -20.04
CA GLY A 902 4.27 12.22 -20.59
C GLY A 902 4.52 10.99 -19.73
N GLY A 903 3.95 9.88 -20.13
CA GLY A 903 4.11 8.60 -19.43
C GLY A 903 5.54 8.07 -19.55
N GLN A 904 6.12 7.70 -18.42
CA GLN A 904 7.45 7.14 -18.32
C GLN A 904 7.39 5.79 -17.62
N PHE A 905 8.31 4.90 -17.98
CA PHE A 905 8.57 3.69 -17.25
C PHE A 905 9.61 3.97 -16.18
N ALA A 906 9.29 3.66 -14.93
CA ALA A 906 10.21 3.78 -13.81
C ALA A 906 9.89 2.73 -12.75
N LEU A 907 10.92 2.27 -12.03
CA LEU A 907 10.76 1.30 -10.97
C LEU A 907 10.19 1.97 -9.72
N VAL A 908 9.07 1.42 -9.22
CA VAL A 908 8.39 1.92 -8.02
C VAL A 908 8.83 1.14 -6.80
N GLY A 909 9.04 1.84 -5.68
CA GLY A 909 9.40 1.22 -4.39
C GLY A 909 10.91 1.11 -4.13
N LEU A 910 11.74 1.50 -5.07
CA LEU A 910 13.20 1.45 -4.93
C LEU A 910 13.69 2.46 -3.90
N SER A 911 14.30 1.99 -2.82
CA SER A 911 14.86 2.84 -1.76
C SER A 911 15.88 2.12 -0.90
N ASP A 912 16.87 2.86 -0.40
CA ASP A 912 17.71 2.38 0.69
C ASP A 912 16.89 2.22 1.97
N SER A 913 17.31 1.29 2.84
CA SER A 913 16.67 1.11 4.13
C SER A 913 17.69 0.76 5.23
N ALA A 914 17.36 1.12 6.48
CA ALA A 914 18.22 0.84 7.63
C ALA A 914 17.37 0.58 8.86
N ASN A 915 17.82 -0.35 9.68
CA ASN A 915 17.20 -0.64 10.96
C ASN A 915 18.28 -0.75 12.04
N LEU A 916 17.99 -0.23 13.22
CA LEU A 916 18.83 -0.33 14.41
C LEU A 916 17.97 -0.71 15.60
N VAL A 917 18.24 -1.86 16.19
CA VAL A 917 17.58 -2.34 17.41
C VAL A 917 18.63 -2.43 18.52
N LEU A 918 18.39 -1.71 19.59
CA LEU A 918 19.14 -1.83 20.84
C LEU A 918 18.24 -2.52 21.86
N PHE A 919 18.78 -3.49 22.58
CA PHE A 919 18.01 -4.18 23.59
C PHE A 919 18.81 -4.47 24.86
N TYR A 920 18.06 -4.62 25.95
CA TYR A 920 18.56 -5.07 27.26
C TYR A 920 17.60 -6.13 27.79
N GLU A 921 18.12 -7.29 28.18
CA GLU A 921 17.35 -8.39 28.75
C GLU A 921 18.13 -9.02 29.92
N LYS A 922 17.78 -8.64 31.11
CA LYS A 922 18.36 -9.18 32.37
C LYS A 922 17.53 -8.75 33.58
N TYR A 923 17.56 -9.58 34.67
CA TYR A 923 16.89 -9.28 35.92
C TYR A 923 15.39 -8.99 35.76
N ASP A 924 14.69 -9.84 35.05
CA ASP A 924 13.24 -9.75 34.75
C ASP A 924 12.83 -8.54 33.89
N TRP A 925 13.79 -7.72 33.48
CA TRP A 925 13.55 -6.60 32.56
C TRP A 925 13.91 -6.96 31.15
N SER A 926 13.01 -6.59 30.23
CA SER A 926 13.27 -6.55 28.79
C SER A 926 13.01 -5.15 28.27
N VAL A 927 14.00 -4.54 27.65
CA VAL A 927 13.88 -3.22 27.04
C VAL A 927 14.36 -3.32 25.61
N ARG A 928 13.59 -2.78 24.66
CA ARG A 928 13.95 -2.73 23.25
C ARG A 928 13.64 -1.35 22.70
N THR A 929 14.57 -0.80 21.94
CA THR A 929 14.39 0.43 21.17
C THR A 929 14.74 0.12 19.74
N ALA A 930 13.83 0.41 18.82
CA ALA A 930 13.99 0.18 17.38
C ALA A 930 13.88 1.49 16.62
N TYR A 931 14.87 1.78 15.77
CA TYR A 931 14.83 2.87 14.81
C TYR A 931 14.82 2.28 13.40
N ASN A 932 13.76 2.56 12.67
CA ASN A 932 13.54 2.10 11.29
C ASN A 932 13.58 3.31 10.36
N TRP A 933 14.42 3.27 9.33
CA TRP A 933 14.56 4.34 8.35
C TRP A 933 14.45 3.80 6.93
N ARG A 934 13.77 4.54 6.09
CA ARG A 934 13.66 4.32 4.65
C ARG A 934 13.97 5.62 3.92
N ASP A 935 14.79 5.55 2.86
CA ASP A 935 15.09 6.70 2.01
C ASP A 935 13.89 7.04 1.11
N GLN A 936 13.91 8.23 0.54
CA GLN A 936 12.92 8.67 -0.45
C GLN A 936 12.79 7.68 -1.61
N PHE A 937 11.56 7.45 -2.08
CA PHE A 937 11.31 6.56 -3.21
C PHE A 937 10.12 7.02 -4.08
N LEU A 938 10.15 6.60 -5.34
CA LEU A 938 9.03 6.74 -6.26
C LEU A 938 7.94 5.72 -5.90
N SER A 939 6.73 6.17 -5.59
CA SER A 939 5.59 5.30 -5.25
C SER A 939 4.60 5.13 -6.39
N ALA A 940 4.56 6.06 -7.34
CA ALA A 940 3.72 5.97 -8.54
C ALA A 940 4.26 6.88 -9.66
N VAL A 941 3.94 6.54 -10.90
CA VAL A 941 4.29 7.32 -12.11
C VAL A 941 3.13 8.12 -12.66
N PHE A 942 1.92 7.92 -12.11
CA PHE A 942 0.71 8.70 -12.39
C PHE A 942 0.13 9.19 -11.06
N ASP A 943 -0.34 10.43 -11.06
CA ASP A 943 -1.06 10.96 -9.91
C ASP A 943 -2.52 10.48 -9.86
N GLY A 944 -3.24 10.82 -8.78
CA GLY A 944 -4.63 10.40 -8.56
C GLY A 944 -5.62 10.92 -9.61
N SER A 945 -5.24 11.86 -10.46
CA SER A 945 -6.04 12.36 -11.59
C SER A 945 -5.76 11.61 -12.91
N GLY A 946 -4.87 10.60 -12.89
CA GLY A 946 -4.44 9.87 -14.08
C GLY A 946 -3.50 10.65 -15.00
N ILE A 947 -2.96 11.77 -14.54
CA ILE A 947 -1.94 12.53 -15.28
C ILE A 947 -0.58 11.88 -15.03
N PRO A 948 0.30 11.76 -16.07
CA PRO A 948 1.67 11.28 -15.90
C PRO A 948 2.50 12.22 -15.02
N ASN A 949 2.45 12.01 -13.73
CA ASN A 949 3.22 12.72 -12.70
C ASN A 949 3.76 11.73 -11.68
N PRO A 950 5.00 11.88 -11.23
CA PRO A 950 5.55 11.03 -10.20
C PRO A 950 4.96 11.37 -8.84
N ASN A 951 4.78 10.36 -8.00
CA ASN A 951 4.55 10.51 -6.57
C ASN A 951 5.77 9.98 -5.84
N TYR A 952 6.52 10.86 -5.19
CA TYR A 952 7.63 10.48 -4.32
C TYR A 952 7.18 10.50 -2.87
N VAL A 953 7.42 9.42 -2.16
CA VAL A 953 7.36 9.39 -0.69
C VAL A 953 8.70 9.88 -0.17
N ASP A 954 8.69 10.86 0.73
CA ASP A 954 9.88 11.42 1.35
C ASP A 954 10.55 10.42 2.30
N ASP A 955 11.77 10.69 2.74
CA ASP A 955 12.44 9.83 3.72
C ASP A 955 11.63 9.78 5.02
N TYR A 956 11.58 8.59 5.63
CA TYR A 956 10.79 8.33 6.82
C TYR A 956 11.62 7.59 7.86
N GLY A 957 11.62 8.08 9.10
CA GLY A 957 12.37 7.49 10.21
C GLY A 957 11.56 7.38 11.49
N GLN A 958 11.16 6.17 11.87
CA GLN A 958 10.33 5.90 13.06
C GLN A 958 11.15 5.34 14.21
N LEU A 959 10.91 5.88 15.41
CA LEU A 959 11.49 5.40 16.65
C LEU A 959 10.41 4.75 17.53
N ASP A 960 10.63 3.48 17.89
CA ASP A 960 9.76 2.68 18.74
C ASP A 960 10.48 2.24 20.01
N ILE A 961 9.73 2.05 21.09
CA ILE A 961 10.25 1.56 22.38
C ILE A 961 9.31 0.50 22.95
N SER A 962 9.90 -0.53 23.57
CA SER A 962 9.17 -1.55 24.34
C SER A 962 9.91 -1.83 25.64
N ILE A 963 9.17 -1.83 26.75
CA ILE A 963 9.69 -2.07 28.10
C ILE A 963 8.83 -3.15 28.76
N GLY A 964 9.40 -4.31 29.02
CA GLY A 964 8.75 -5.42 29.69
C GLY A 964 9.34 -5.66 31.09
N TYR A 965 8.50 -6.13 31.98
CA TYR A 965 8.90 -6.59 33.33
C TYR A 965 8.19 -7.90 33.67
N GLN A 966 8.96 -8.94 33.94
CA GLN A 966 8.46 -10.23 34.42
C GLN A 966 8.22 -10.15 35.93
N ILE A 967 6.95 -10.14 36.35
CA ILE A 967 6.56 -10.02 37.76
C ILE A 967 6.87 -11.34 38.49
N ASN A 968 6.58 -12.45 37.85
CA ASN A 968 6.88 -13.81 38.27
C ASN A 968 6.77 -14.75 37.06
N ASP A 969 6.99 -16.05 37.24
CA ASP A 969 6.97 -17.04 36.15
C ASP A 969 5.65 -17.05 35.35
N GLN A 970 4.56 -16.52 35.90
CA GLN A 970 3.23 -16.54 35.28
C GLN A 970 2.78 -15.16 34.77
N MET A 971 3.33 -14.06 35.27
CA MET A 971 2.81 -12.71 35.03
C MET A 971 3.86 -11.77 34.48
N SER A 972 3.54 -11.07 33.42
CA SER A 972 4.34 -9.98 32.88
C SER A 972 3.53 -8.73 32.57
N VAL A 973 4.18 -7.58 32.61
CA VAL A 973 3.65 -6.29 32.20
C VAL A 973 4.56 -5.73 31.13
N GLN A 974 3.97 -5.09 30.10
CA GLN A 974 4.69 -4.51 28.98
C GLN A 974 4.15 -3.11 28.66
N PHE A 975 5.04 -2.16 28.48
CA PHE A 975 4.75 -0.84 27.93
C PHE A 975 5.37 -0.75 26.52
N GLU A 976 4.60 -0.25 25.57
CA GLU A 976 5.04 -0.05 24.18
C GLU A 976 4.72 1.37 23.73
N GLY A 977 5.65 1.99 23.02
CA GLY A 977 5.47 3.29 22.35
C GLY A 977 5.91 3.16 20.90
N ILE A 978 5.02 3.52 19.98
CA ILE A 978 5.24 3.48 18.52
C ILE A 978 5.23 4.90 18.00
N ASN A 979 6.18 5.20 17.10
CA ASN A 979 6.38 6.53 16.53
C ASN A 979 6.52 7.63 17.61
N ILE A 980 7.34 7.35 18.63
CA ILE A 980 7.48 8.27 19.80
C ILE A 980 8.10 9.63 19.44
N THR A 981 8.66 9.78 18.25
CA THR A 981 9.20 11.02 17.70
C THR A 981 8.19 11.84 16.89
N ASP A 982 6.96 11.34 16.74
CA ASP A 982 5.88 11.98 15.94
C ASP A 982 6.33 12.27 14.50
N GLU A 983 6.94 11.28 13.85
CA GLU A 983 7.37 11.42 12.46
C GLU A 983 6.16 11.56 11.53
N THR A 984 6.23 12.49 10.59
CA THR A 984 5.17 12.78 9.63
C THR A 984 5.48 12.15 8.26
N VAL A 985 4.44 11.75 7.54
CA VAL A 985 4.60 11.20 6.18
C VAL A 985 4.35 12.30 5.16
N ARG A 986 5.26 12.46 4.20
CA ARG A 986 5.13 13.43 3.12
C ARG A 986 5.26 12.74 1.76
N VAL A 987 4.37 13.14 0.84
CA VAL A 987 4.39 12.72 -0.57
C VAL A 987 4.39 13.95 -1.46
N PHE A 988 5.24 13.97 -2.47
CA PHE A 988 5.39 15.13 -3.36
C PHE A 988 5.54 14.71 -4.84
N GLY A 989 5.35 15.64 -5.75
CA GLY A 989 5.40 15.47 -7.19
C GLY A 989 6.80 15.63 -7.79
N ARG A 990 6.90 16.23 -8.99
CA ARG A 990 8.16 16.44 -9.73
C ARG A 990 9.18 17.30 -8.99
N ASN A 991 8.76 18.13 -8.06
CA ASN A 991 9.56 18.99 -7.23
C ASN A 991 9.12 18.84 -5.78
N GLU A 992 10.05 18.84 -4.83
CA GLU A 992 9.77 18.69 -3.40
C GLU A 992 8.72 19.67 -2.85
N ARG A 993 8.57 20.86 -3.46
CA ARG A 993 7.54 21.82 -3.09
C ARG A 993 6.15 21.53 -3.64
N GLN A 994 6.03 20.56 -4.52
CA GLN A 994 4.74 20.08 -5.03
C GLN A 994 4.15 19.04 -4.09
N THR A 995 3.79 19.44 -2.88
CA THR A 995 3.21 18.57 -1.87
C THR A 995 1.89 17.99 -2.37
N LEU A 996 1.83 16.65 -2.51
CA LEU A 996 0.61 15.89 -2.76
C LEU A 996 -0.12 15.61 -1.45
N PHE A 997 0.64 15.12 -0.46
CA PHE A 997 0.16 14.87 0.89
C PHE A 997 1.26 15.15 1.91
N ALA A 998 0.89 15.78 3.02
CA ALA A 998 1.66 15.78 4.26
C ALA A 998 0.72 15.36 5.38
N THR A 999 1.06 14.27 6.08
CA THR A 999 0.17 13.58 7.02
C THR A 999 0.81 13.49 8.40
N GLN A 1000 0.06 13.88 9.41
CA GLN A 1000 0.39 13.75 10.83
C GLN A 1000 -0.46 12.63 11.43
N ASN A 1001 0.20 11.61 12.04
CA ASN A 1001 -0.47 10.44 12.62
C ASN A 1001 -0.41 10.40 14.16
N GLY A 1002 0.56 11.06 14.78
CA GLY A 1002 0.80 11.03 16.23
C GLY A 1002 1.42 9.72 16.77
N PRO A 1003 1.99 9.77 17.98
CA PRO A 1003 2.46 8.59 18.71
C PRO A 1003 1.33 7.71 19.24
N ARG A 1004 1.62 6.41 19.40
CA ARG A 1004 0.72 5.43 20.02
C ARG A 1004 1.40 4.77 21.22
N TYR A 1005 0.68 4.68 22.34
CA TYR A 1005 1.15 4.07 23.56
C TYR A 1005 0.27 2.89 23.98
N MET A 1006 0.87 1.84 24.51
CA MET A 1006 0.16 0.63 24.91
C MET A 1006 0.69 0.14 26.26
N LEU A 1007 -0.21 -0.31 27.12
CA LEU A 1007 0.11 -0.96 28.38
C LEU A 1007 -0.54 -2.34 28.40
N GLY A 1008 0.30 -3.37 28.41
CA GLY A 1008 -0.11 -4.77 28.34
C GLY A 1008 0.12 -5.52 29.66
N PHE A 1009 -0.74 -6.49 29.91
CA PHE A 1009 -0.61 -7.49 30.97
C PHE A 1009 -0.80 -8.88 30.35
N ARG A 1010 0.05 -9.83 30.71
CA ARG A 1010 -0.01 -11.22 30.26
C ARG A 1010 0.02 -12.17 31.46
N TYR A 1011 -0.80 -13.21 31.37
CA TYR A 1011 -0.83 -14.31 32.34
C TYR A 1011 -0.65 -15.65 31.62
N GLN A 1012 0.30 -16.44 32.10
CA GLN A 1012 0.59 -17.81 31.64
C GLN A 1012 0.19 -18.79 32.73
N PHE A 1013 -0.59 -19.81 32.37
CA PHE A 1013 -1.12 -20.81 33.30
C PHE A 1013 -0.17 -21.97 33.53
#